data_da0dd024f6ce3afd23e6f4334b288e8d
#
_entry.id   da0dd024f6ce3afd23e6f4334b288e8d
#
_cell.length_a   1.000
_cell.length_b   1.000
_cell.length_c   1.000
_cell.angle_alpha   90.00
_cell.angle_beta   90.00
_cell.angle_gamma   90.00
#
_symmetry.space_group_name_H-M   'P 1'
#
loop_
_entity.id
_entity.type
_entity.pdbx_description
1 polymer ?
#
loop_
_entity_poly.entity_id
_entity_poly.type
_entity_poly.pdbx_seq_one_letter_code
_entity_poly.pdbx_strand_id
1 'polypeptide(L)'
;MTKKSIDKKIIELFPKFQLKSEFLQYALKTLGYINNEDFTEENIIQFATDLGLETEIEEELNDAAYELSLYSMFAAKMKNGRNCFEVLAEDGKFDVLNENKEIPEIVVFDGKTQPVFDYKECLFEKVFVETPLDTDNDGKRDLIAVYIRRPKETLKGMKVPAIYVADPYMLTCIDEWYENMPNVDLDLKVFEDQNITAEDVQYKGRERKLPLERESKGEAKTSETEEITLDCITAWYNYFNSRGFASVYSAGVGTKGSEGMNCCGSEEEKIWVIAVIEWLCGKRKAYTNKTDNIEIKADWCNGKVAMSGKSYLGTLSIAAASTGVEGLKTIIPEAAISSWYNYYHGNGLNMAPVGWQGDDADLLTGHCRSRDLNELPHLNELADDVIQYLRKGMDRENGNYNSFWDERNYLKDIKNMKASAFIVHGINDWNVKTIHSHLFWKEMEKYNIPKKMILHQGDHIYIHDLKGIDFNDIMNRWLSHWLYDIDNNVMEDVPEVLIQDNLDIYKWHTTYDGNQVEYFIDNSKKLTRSGEKSDREVILKDDIDSTKFDREKKNFEEWQKDMILDTDEKRDYRLVYLTDELEDDLRVSGDITVEIEAATDSETGILSAMLVDLGEDRRATVEQYKTGEKNIYLGKNGGYMEEKDFVIEKDPSPFKIISRGSINIQNRENNYCKKSVEKDRFYKYTFNMVPTDYTIRKGHRMELVILGSDVEITTRPKKVTNYRVKENSLRLRVPMIIK
;
A
#
# COMPACT_ATOMS: atom_id res chain seq x y z
N MET A 1 -17.81 24.62 -5.17
CA MET A 1 -19.02 23.94 -4.64
C MET A 1 -19.70 23.26 -5.81
N THR A 2 -19.68 21.94 -5.83
CA THR A 2 -20.49 21.14 -6.77
C THR A 2 -21.93 21.60 -6.66
N LYS A 3 -22.59 21.82 -7.80
CA LYS A 3 -24.00 22.22 -7.82
C LYS A 3 -24.80 21.05 -7.27
N LYS A 4 -25.38 21.19 -6.07
CA LYS A 4 -26.31 20.20 -5.49
C LYS A 4 -27.50 20.08 -6.43
N SER A 5 -27.47 19.14 -7.37
CA SER A 5 -28.53 18.92 -8.35
C SER A 5 -28.81 17.43 -8.53
N ILE A 6 -30.04 17.09 -8.78
CA ILE A 6 -30.53 15.73 -9.03
C ILE A 6 -31.06 15.67 -10.46
N ASP A 7 -30.85 14.52 -11.14
CA ASP A 7 -31.49 14.29 -12.45
C ASP A 7 -33.01 14.38 -12.30
N LYS A 8 -33.64 15.17 -13.18
CA LYS A 8 -35.10 15.34 -13.18
C LYS A 8 -35.87 14.03 -13.21
N LYS A 9 -35.36 13.01 -13.91
CA LYS A 9 -35.98 11.69 -13.95
C LYS A 9 -36.00 11.01 -12.57
N ILE A 10 -34.98 11.27 -11.75
CA ILE A 10 -34.93 10.78 -10.36
C ILE A 10 -35.95 11.49 -9.51
N ILE A 11 -36.05 12.83 -9.65
CA ILE A 11 -37.02 13.65 -8.91
C ILE A 11 -38.46 13.18 -9.19
N GLU A 12 -38.78 12.82 -10.44
CA GLU A 12 -40.10 12.35 -10.86
C GLU A 12 -40.52 11.01 -10.22
N LEU A 13 -39.58 10.24 -9.66
CA LEU A 13 -39.86 8.96 -8.96
C LEU A 13 -40.32 9.15 -7.51
N PHE A 14 -40.33 10.38 -7.02
CA PHE A 14 -40.67 10.70 -5.62
C PHE A 14 -41.93 11.55 -5.51
N PRO A 15 -42.72 11.42 -4.41
CA PRO A 15 -43.90 12.21 -4.18
C PRO A 15 -43.53 13.71 -4.10
N LYS A 16 -44.31 14.57 -4.71
CA LYS A 16 -44.16 16.03 -4.56
C LYS A 16 -44.88 16.50 -3.31
N PHE A 17 -44.23 17.32 -2.54
CA PHE A 17 -44.74 17.97 -1.33
C PHE A 17 -44.79 19.46 -1.54
N GLN A 18 -45.82 20.09 -1.00
CA GLN A 18 -45.98 21.56 -1.02
C GLN A 18 -45.50 22.18 0.31
N LEU A 19 -45.57 21.42 1.41
CA LEU A 19 -45.16 21.88 2.73
C LEU A 19 -43.89 21.16 3.19
N LYS A 20 -43.01 21.93 3.83
CA LYS A 20 -41.76 21.44 4.41
C LYS A 20 -41.98 20.37 5.46
N SER A 21 -42.97 20.54 6.33
CA SER A 21 -43.29 19.56 7.40
C SER A 21 -43.68 18.21 6.84
N GLU A 22 -44.45 18.17 5.76
CA GLU A 22 -44.84 16.91 5.08
C GLU A 22 -43.63 16.22 4.47
N PHE A 23 -42.75 16.98 3.82
CA PHE A 23 -41.52 16.43 3.27
C PHE A 23 -40.59 15.90 4.37
N LEU A 24 -40.37 16.61 5.46
CA LEU A 24 -39.48 16.17 6.56
C LEU A 24 -40.02 14.91 7.22
N GLN A 25 -41.33 14.80 7.40
CA GLN A 25 -41.95 13.58 7.91
C GLN A 25 -41.69 12.38 6.97
N TYR A 26 -41.86 12.58 5.66
CA TYR A 26 -41.57 11.59 4.65
C TYR A 26 -40.09 11.18 4.67
N ALA A 27 -39.16 12.17 4.73
CA ALA A 27 -37.72 11.97 4.74
C ALA A 27 -37.29 11.14 5.98
N LEU A 28 -37.72 11.56 7.18
CA LEU A 28 -37.36 10.86 8.43
C LEU A 28 -37.92 9.43 8.48
N LYS A 29 -39.10 9.19 7.87
CA LYS A 29 -39.65 7.85 7.73
C LYS A 29 -38.84 7.00 6.76
N THR A 30 -38.46 7.58 5.61
CA THR A 30 -37.60 6.90 4.61
C THR A 30 -36.24 6.57 5.20
N LEU A 31 -35.66 7.46 6.00
CA LEU A 31 -34.39 7.26 6.69
C LEU A 31 -34.47 6.28 7.87
N GLY A 32 -35.69 5.83 8.25
CA GLY A 32 -35.91 4.83 9.29
C GLY A 32 -35.87 5.34 10.72
N TYR A 33 -35.91 6.68 10.93
CA TYR A 33 -35.82 7.27 12.26
C TYR A 33 -37.17 7.39 12.96
N ILE A 34 -38.29 7.49 12.23
CA ILE A 34 -39.64 7.57 12.80
C ILE A 34 -40.54 6.46 12.29
N ASN A 35 -41.43 5.99 13.16
CA ASN A 35 -42.58 5.12 12.86
C ASN A 35 -43.85 5.97 12.88
N ASN A 36 -44.95 5.50 12.38
CA ASN A 36 -46.17 6.23 11.99
C ASN A 36 -46.88 7.03 13.08
N GLU A 37 -46.48 7.09 14.36
CA GLU A 37 -47.40 7.47 15.44
C GLU A 37 -47.01 8.61 16.40
N ASP A 38 -45.75 9.12 16.44
CA ASP A 38 -45.37 9.89 17.65
C ASP A 38 -44.61 11.24 17.45
N PHE A 39 -44.77 11.95 16.32
CA PHE A 39 -44.02 13.20 16.18
C PHE A 39 -44.91 14.45 16.00
N THR A 40 -44.69 15.44 16.85
CA THR A 40 -45.18 16.80 16.66
C THR A 40 -44.33 17.54 15.60
N GLU A 41 -44.89 18.55 14.95
CA GLU A 41 -44.20 19.34 13.91
C GLU A 41 -42.87 19.93 14.42
N GLU A 42 -42.84 20.37 15.66
CA GLU A 42 -41.67 20.96 16.32
C GLU A 42 -40.55 19.91 16.52
N ASN A 43 -40.89 18.68 16.91
CA ASN A 43 -39.93 17.57 17.06
C ASN A 43 -39.37 17.09 15.71
N ILE A 44 -40.14 17.14 14.64
CA ILE A 44 -39.71 16.78 13.29
C ILE A 44 -38.59 17.70 12.81
N ILE A 45 -38.78 19.02 12.98
CA ILE A 45 -37.80 20.02 12.55
C ILE A 45 -36.48 19.86 13.34
N GLN A 46 -36.57 19.73 14.66
CA GLN A 46 -35.38 19.54 15.49
C GLN A 46 -34.60 18.27 15.09
N PHE A 47 -35.29 17.16 14.91
CA PHE A 47 -34.66 15.90 14.55
C PHE A 47 -34.07 15.92 13.13
N ALA A 48 -34.72 16.61 12.19
CA ALA A 48 -34.20 16.83 10.84
C ALA A 48 -32.91 17.70 10.87
N THR A 49 -32.86 18.71 11.75
CA THR A 49 -31.68 19.53 11.97
C THR A 49 -30.52 18.70 12.51
N ASP A 50 -30.77 17.85 13.50
CA ASP A 50 -29.77 16.98 14.10
C ASP A 50 -29.18 15.98 13.10
N LEU A 51 -29.96 15.60 12.08
CA LEU A 51 -29.52 14.74 10.97
C LEU A 51 -28.85 15.49 9.81
N GLY A 52 -28.73 16.83 9.90
CA GLY A 52 -28.15 17.66 8.84
C GLY A 52 -29.04 17.78 7.59
N LEU A 53 -30.35 17.52 7.71
CA LEU A 53 -31.29 17.80 6.64
C LEU A 53 -31.47 19.30 6.50
N GLU A 54 -31.67 19.77 5.25
CA GLU A 54 -31.89 21.20 4.97
C GLU A 54 -33.16 21.67 5.64
N THR A 55 -33.04 22.53 6.67
CA THR A 55 -34.16 23.02 7.46
C THR A 55 -34.40 24.53 7.37
N GLU A 56 -33.49 25.29 6.75
CA GLU A 56 -33.58 26.72 6.55
C GLU A 56 -34.47 27.14 5.33
N ILE A 57 -35.35 26.23 4.91
CA ILE A 57 -36.22 26.42 3.75
C ILE A 57 -37.55 27.03 4.21
N GLU A 58 -38.15 27.92 3.40
CA GLU A 58 -39.48 28.45 3.62
C GLU A 58 -40.52 27.32 3.77
N GLU A 59 -41.62 27.58 4.51
CA GLU A 59 -42.64 26.57 4.81
C GLU A 59 -43.31 26.00 3.54
N GLU A 60 -43.37 26.80 2.46
CA GLU A 60 -43.82 26.35 1.15
C GLU A 60 -42.62 25.94 0.29
N LEU A 61 -42.63 24.70 -0.20
CA LEU A 61 -41.61 24.15 -1.08
C LEU A 61 -41.91 24.52 -2.55
N ASN A 62 -41.17 25.47 -3.12
CA ASN A 62 -41.08 25.58 -4.57
C ASN A 62 -40.20 24.46 -5.16
N ASP A 63 -40.20 24.29 -6.50
CA ASP A 63 -39.45 23.23 -7.17
C ASP A 63 -37.96 23.20 -6.80
N ALA A 64 -37.30 24.36 -6.63
CA ALA A 64 -35.88 24.43 -6.27
C ALA A 64 -35.64 24.03 -4.81
N ALA A 65 -36.47 24.48 -3.89
CA ALA A 65 -36.42 24.11 -2.48
C ALA A 65 -36.74 22.62 -2.29
N TYR A 66 -37.67 22.06 -3.05
CA TYR A 66 -37.97 20.65 -3.05
C TYR A 66 -36.77 19.79 -3.55
N GLU A 67 -36.13 20.18 -4.67
CA GLU A 67 -34.96 19.50 -5.19
C GLU A 67 -33.82 19.50 -4.16
N LEU A 68 -33.57 20.63 -3.49
CA LEU A 68 -32.53 20.73 -2.46
C LEU A 68 -32.85 19.85 -1.24
N SER A 69 -34.12 19.85 -0.80
CA SER A 69 -34.56 19.00 0.30
C SER A 69 -34.42 17.52 -0.02
N LEU A 70 -34.79 17.13 -1.25
CA LEU A 70 -34.64 15.75 -1.72
C LEU A 70 -33.16 15.34 -1.82
N TYR A 71 -32.29 16.25 -2.28
CA TYR A 71 -30.83 16.04 -2.27
C TYR A 71 -30.32 15.80 -0.85
N SER A 72 -30.73 16.61 0.12
CA SER A 72 -30.31 16.47 1.52
C SER A 72 -30.78 15.13 2.11
N MET A 73 -32.01 14.70 1.83
CA MET A 73 -32.48 13.36 2.23
C MET A 73 -31.64 12.24 1.62
N PHE A 74 -31.32 12.32 0.34
CA PHE A 74 -30.52 11.29 -0.35
C PHE A 74 -29.08 11.24 0.17
N ALA A 75 -28.49 12.39 0.50
CA ALA A 75 -27.14 12.48 1.05
C ALA A 75 -27.07 12.04 2.53
N ALA A 76 -28.20 12.02 3.24
CA ALA A 76 -28.24 11.69 4.65
C ALA A 76 -27.97 10.19 4.88
N LYS A 77 -27.46 9.87 6.08
CA LYS A 77 -27.34 8.49 6.55
C LYS A 77 -28.65 8.03 7.17
N MET A 78 -29.09 6.84 6.79
CA MET A 78 -30.23 6.14 7.40
C MET A 78 -29.86 5.70 8.83
N LYS A 79 -30.85 5.33 9.61
CA LYS A 79 -30.68 4.80 10.99
C LYS A 79 -29.72 3.61 11.08
N ASN A 80 -29.57 2.84 10.00
CA ASN A 80 -28.63 1.72 9.90
C ASN A 80 -27.19 2.17 9.51
N GLY A 81 -26.91 3.47 9.44
CA GLY A 81 -25.62 4.05 9.11
C GLY A 81 -25.29 4.14 7.61
N ARG A 82 -26.15 3.61 6.72
CA ARG A 82 -25.93 3.60 5.27
C ARG A 82 -26.47 4.87 4.59
N ASN A 83 -25.90 5.22 3.46
CA ASN A 83 -26.37 6.32 2.64
C ASN A 83 -27.76 6.02 2.07
N CYS A 84 -28.69 6.99 2.18
CA CYS A 84 -30.09 6.79 1.77
C CYS A 84 -30.21 6.48 0.27
N PHE A 85 -29.49 7.22 -0.59
CA PHE A 85 -29.56 7.02 -2.03
C PHE A 85 -29.07 5.60 -2.43
N GLU A 86 -27.96 5.15 -1.82
CA GLU A 86 -27.42 3.82 -2.08
C GLU A 86 -28.40 2.71 -1.70
N VAL A 87 -29.06 2.83 -0.55
CA VAL A 87 -30.06 1.84 -0.11
C VAL A 87 -31.26 1.80 -1.06
N LEU A 88 -31.75 2.97 -1.48
CA LEU A 88 -32.83 3.05 -2.45
C LEU A 88 -32.43 2.47 -3.81
N ALA A 89 -31.19 2.66 -4.23
CA ALA A 89 -30.67 2.08 -5.47
C ALA A 89 -30.61 0.55 -5.37
N GLU A 90 -30.07 0.00 -4.28
CA GLU A 90 -30.02 -1.45 -4.05
C GLU A 90 -31.40 -2.10 -3.91
N ASP A 91 -32.39 -1.37 -3.41
CA ASP A 91 -33.76 -1.83 -3.31
C ASP A 91 -34.53 -1.74 -4.65
N GLY A 92 -33.83 -1.35 -5.74
CA GLY A 92 -34.39 -1.28 -7.10
C GLY A 92 -35.22 -0.06 -7.40
N LYS A 93 -35.20 0.97 -6.54
CA LYS A 93 -35.99 2.22 -6.76
C LYS A 93 -35.68 2.90 -8.08
N PHE A 94 -34.45 2.75 -8.58
CA PHE A 94 -33.95 3.39 -9.79
C PHE A 94 -33.86 2.46 -11.00
N ASP A 95 -34.28 1.19 -10.92
CA ASP A 95 -34.22 0.23 -12.02
C ASP A 95 -35.03 0.72 -13.24
N VAL A 96 -36.12 1.39 -12.98
CA VAL A 96 -36.98 1.99 -14.01
C VAL A 96 -36.23 2.95 -14.94
N LEU A 97 -35.13 3.55 -14.48
CA LEU A 97 -34.30 4.45 -15.30
C LEU A 97 -33.62 3.70 -16.46
N ASN A 98 -33.43 2.40 -16.33
CA ASN A 98 -32.83 1.51 -17.32
C ASN A 98 -33.81 0.58 -18.04
N GLU A 99 -35.05 0.40 -17.54
CA GLU A 99 -36.02 -0.58 -18.07
C GLU A 99 -36.28 -0.45 -19.58
N ASN A 100 -36.34 0.77 -20.10
CA ASN A 100 -36.66 1.03 -21.49
C ASN A 100 -35.44 1.53 -22.32
N LYS A 101 -34.22 1.42 -21.80
CA LYS A 101 -33.03 1.78 -22.54
C LYS A 101 -32.52 0.59 -23.35
N GLU A 102 -32.17 0.82 -24.59
CA GLU A 102 -31.48 -0.17 -25.44
C GLU A 102 -30.12 -0.53 -24.82
N ILE A 103 -29.37 0.48 -24.39
CA ILE A 103 -28.10 0.35 -23.67
C ILE A 103 -28.28 0.91 -22.26
N PRO A 104 -28.18 0.10 -21.20
CA PRO A 104 -28.22 0.59 -19.83
C PRO A 104 -27.08 1.55 -19.51
N GLU A 105 -27.32 2.46 -18.57
CA GLU A 105 -26.37 3.49 -18.13
C GLU A 105 -26.18 3.46 -16.62
N ILE A 106 -25.02 3.95 -16.15
CA ILE A 106 -24.80 4.18 -14.73
C ILE A 106 -25.72 5.26 -14.19
N VAL A 107 -26.06 5.17 -12.92
CA VAL A 107 -26.72 6.24 -12.17
C VAL A 107 -25.67 6.94 -11.32
N VAL A 108 -25.66 8.27 -11.36
CA VAL A 108 -24.71 9.11 -10.62
C VAL A 108 -25.49 9.97 -9.63
N PHE A 109 -25.05 9.97 -8.38
CA PHE A 109 -25.53 10.87 -7.34
C PHE A 109 -24.35 11.33 -6.48
N ASP A 110 -24.32 12.61 -6.13
CA ASP A 110 -23.27 13.27 -5.33
C ASP A 110 -21.83 12.97 -5.84
N GLY A 111 -21.67 12.98 -7.17
CA GLY A 111 -20.36 12.74 -7.82
C GLY A 111 -19.86 11.31 -7.77
N LYS A 112 -20.71 10.35 -7.45
CA LYS A 112 -20.42 8.92 -7.32
C LYS A 112 -21.40 8.06 -8.11
N THR A 113 -20.91 6.95 -8.65
CA THR A 113 -21.76 5.91 -9.26
C THR A 113 -22.55 5.16 -8.19
N GLN A 114 -23.76 4.73 -8.54
CA GLN A 114 -24.71 4.14 -7.61
C GLN A 114 -25.01 2.65 -7.91
N PRO A 115 -25.37 1.84 -6.91
CA PRO A 115 -25.50 0.39 -7.05
C PRO A 115 -26.82 -0.02 -7.71
N VAL A 116 -26.91 0.18 -9.01
CA VAL A 116 -28.10 -0.14 -9.84
C VAL A 116 -27.95 -1.45 -10.65
N PHE A 117 -26.83 -2.13 -10.52
CA PHE A 117 -26.58 -3.42 -11.18
C PHE A 117 -26.47 -4.53 -10.14
N ASP A 118 -27.06 -5.70 -10.44
CA ASP A 118 -26.94 -6.85 -9.55
C ASP A 118 -25.60 -7.57 -9.77
N TYR A 119 -24.69 -7.42 -8.81
CA TYR A 119 -23.39 -8.06 -8.90
C TYR A 119 -23.44 -9.59 -8.90
N LYS A 120 -24.54 -10.21 -8.42
CA LYS A 120 -24.74 -11.67 -8.44
C LYS A 120 -25.04 -12.19 -9.85
N GLU A 121 -25.51 -11.31 -10.73
CA GLU A 121 -25.77 -11.62 -12.13
C GLU A 121 -24.64 -11.17 -13.06
N CYS A 122 -23.47 -10.81 -12.51
CA CYS A 122 -22.28 -10.53 -13.29
C CYS A 122 -21.87 -11.73 -14.13
N LEU A 123 -21.32 -11.43 -15.29
CA LEU A 123 -20.68 -12.43 -16.14
C LEU A 123 -19.28 -12.72 -15.61
N PHE A 124 -18.93 -13.99 -15.63
CA PHE A 124 -17.58 -14.46 -15.31
C PHE A 124 -16.94 -14.98 -16.60
N GLU A 125 -15.73 -14.56 -16.89
CA GLU A 125 -14.99 -14.98 -18.08
C GLU A 125 -13.53 -15.26 -17.70
N LYS A 126 -12.93 -16.26 -18.38
CA LYS A 126 -11.50 -16.54 -18.35
C LYS A 126 -10.95 -16.41 -19.74
N VAL A 127 -9.92 -15.59 -19.89
CA VAL A 127 -9.25 -15.38 -21.16
C VAL A 127 -7.73 -15.49 -20.97
N PHE A 128 -6.99 -15.60 -22.08
CA PHE A 128 -5.54 -15.73 -22.10
C PHE A 128 -4.94 -14.62 -22.93
N VAL A 129 -4.39 -13.63 -22.27
CA VAL A 129 -3.77 -12.46 -22.91
C VAL A 129 -2.36 -12.82 -23.39
N GLU A 130 -2.08 -12.58 -24.68
CA GLU A 130 -0.78 -12.82 -25.26
C GLU A 130 0.21 -11.71 -24.86
N THR A 131 1.33 -12.09 -24.25
CA THR A 131 2.45 -11.19 -24.00
C THR A 131 3.43 -11.20 -25.20
N PRO A 132 4.37 -10.26 -25.30
CA PRO A 132 5.46 -10.38 -26.27
C PRO A 132 6.59 -11.30 -25.77
N LEU A 133 6.47 -11.90 -24.59
CA LEU A 133 7.51 -12.68 -23.90
C LEU A 133 7.45 -14.15 -24.29
N ASP A 134 8.57 -14.82 -24.10
CA ASP A 134 8.77 -16.27 -24.10
C ASP A 134 9.75 -16.56 -22.95
N THR A 135 9.21 -16.62 -21.72
CA THR A 135 10.04 -16.75 -20.52
C THR A 135 10.27 -18.19 -20.11
N ASP A 136 9.56 -19.14 -20.73
CA ASP A 136 9.76 -20.57 -20.54
C ASP A 136 10.53 -21.23 -21.70
N ASN A 137 10.96 -20.45 -22.69
CA ASN A 137 11.78 -20.87 -23.85
C ASN A 137 11.11 -21.98 -24.70
N ASP A 138 9.77 -22.00 -24.80
CA ASP A 138 9.05 -22.97 -25.65
C ASP A 138 8.95 -22.52 -27.13
N GLY A 139 9.41 -21.32 -27.44
CA GLY A 139 9.39 -20.70 -28.76
C GLY A 139 8.08 -20.02 -29.12
N LYS A 140 7.16 -19.88 -28.19
CA LYS A 140 5.88 -19.18 -28.32
C LYS A 140 5.80 -18.01 -27.35
N ARG A 141 4.89 -17.09 -27.62
CA ARG A 141 4.59 -16.02 -26.65
C ARG A 141 3.81 -16.58 -25.48
N ASP A 142 4.20 -16.17 -24.27
CA ASP A 142 3.52 -16.55 -23.03
C ASP A 142 2.09 -15.99 -22.98
N LEU A 143 1.17 -16.81 -22.53
CA LEU A 143 -0.23 -16.46 -22.30
C LEU A 143 -0.49 -16.27 -20.80
N ILE A 144 -1.10 -15.14 -20.47
CA ILE A 144 -1.49 -14.79 -19.10
C ILE A 144 -2.97 -15.09 -18.91
N ALA A 145 -3.30 -15.92 -17.92
CA ALA A 145 -4.67 -16.19 -17.53
C ALA A 145 -5.27 -14.94 -16.85
N VAL A 146 -6.38 -14.48 -17.39
CA VAL A 146 -7.11 -13.30 -16.92
C VAL A 146 -8.55 -13.68 -16.61
N TYR A 147 -9.01 -13.33 -15.43
CA TYR A 147 -10.34 -13.63 -14.93
C TYR A 147 -11.12 -12.33 -14.80
N ILE A 148 -12.30 -12.29 -15.36
CA ILE A 148 -13.11 -11.09 -15.50
C ILE A 148 -14.46 -11.33 -14.84
N ARG A 149 -14.90 -10.33 -14.09
CA ARG A 149 -16.24 -10.22 -13.58
C ARG A 149 -16.79 -8.87 -14.00
N ARG A 150 -17.89 -8.86 -14.77
CA ARG A 150 -18.46 -7.64 -15.33
C ARG A 150 -19.98 -7.65 -15.29
N PRO A 151 -20.65 -6.49 -15.20
CA PRO A 151 -22.11 -6.41 -15.25
C PRO A 151 -22.67 -7.06 -16.51
N LYS A 152 -23.75 -7.84 -16.37
CA LYS A 152 -24.42 -8.50 -17.49
C LYS A 152 -24.88 -7.52 -18.58
N GLU A 153 -25.14 -6.28 -18.20
CA GLU A 153 -25.58 -5.19 -19.07
C GLU A 153 -24.57 -4.87 -20.17
N THR A 154 -23.32 -5.26 -19.98
CA THR A 154 -22.28 -5.17 -21.02
C THR A 154 -22.58 -6.02 -22.25
N LEU A 155 -23.40 -7.07 -22.14
CA LEU A 155 -23.92 -7.83 -23.29
C LEU A 155 -24.86 -7.00 -24.18
N LYS A 156 -25.49 -5.96 -23.64
CA LYS A 156 -26.34 -5.02 -24.36
C LYS A 156 -25.58 -3.83 -24.94
N GLY A 157 -24.24 -3.87 -24.91
CA GLY A 157 -23.38 -2.81 -25.45
C GLY A 157 -22.97 -1.73 -24.45
N MET A 158 -23.35 -1.84 -23.18
CA MET A 158 -22.83 -0.95 -22.12
C MET A 158 -21.32 -1.16 -22.01
N LYS A 159 -20.58 -0.04 -21.97
CA LYS A 159 -19.14 -0.06 -21.76
C LYS A 159 -18.78 0.43 -20.38
N VAL A 160 -17.96 -0.36 -19.69
CA VAL A 160 -17.54 -0.10 -18.30
C VAL A 160 -16.03 -0.01 -18.18
N PRO A 161 -15.50 0.76 -17.24
CA PRO A 161 -14.09 0.73 -16.93
C PRO A 161 -13.72 -0.53 -16.15
N ALA A 162 -12.42 -0.86 -16.14
CA ALA A 162 -11.89 -1.99 -15.42
C ALA A 162 -11.12 -1.57 -14.16
N ILE A 163 -11.31 -2.28 -13.05
CA ILE A 163 -10.43 -2.28 -11.89
C ILE A 163 -9.61 -3.56 -11.98
N TYR A 164 -8.31 -3.42 -12.19
CA TYR A 164 -7.40 -4.53 -12.49
C TYR A 164 -6.46 -4.80 -11.31
N VAL A 165 -6.33 -6.07 -10.96
CA VAL A 165 -5.35 -6.59 -10.01
C VAL A 165 -4.45 -7.61 -10.71
N ALA A 166 -3.16 -7.33 -10.72
CA ALA A 166 -2.13 -8.27 -11.15
C ALA A 166 -1.67 -9.05 -9.91
N ASP A 167 -1.87 -10.36 -9.90
CA ASP A 167 -1.67 -11.19 -8.71
C ASP A 167 -0.69 -12.35 -8.97
N PRO A 168 0.56 -12.27 -8.50
CA PRO A 168 1.53 -13.35 -8.65
C PRO A 168 1.23 -14.56 -7.77
N TYR A 169 0.32 -14.42 -6.80
CA TYR A 169 -0.11 -15.51 -5.91
C TYR A 169 -1.37 -16.23 -6.40
N MET A 170 -1.93 -15.79 -7.53
CA MET A 170 -3.22 -16.23 -8.04
C MET A 170 -3.34 -17.75 -8.02
N LEU A 171 -4.42 -18.23 -7.41
CA LEU A 171 -4.85 -19.61 -7.24
C LEU A 171 -4.01 -20.47 -6.28
N THR A 172 -2.69 -20.30 -6.16
CA THR A 172 -1.86 -21.05 -5.21
C THR A 172 -0.43 -20.51 -5.13
N CYS A 173 0.25 -20.83 -4.02
CA CYS A 173 1.67 -20.60 -3.78
C CYS A 173 2.36 -21.89 -3.41
N ILE A 174 3.69 -21.88 -3.40
CA ILE A 174 4.53 -23.00 -2.95
C ILE A 174 5.19 -22.64 -1.62
N ASP A 175 4.96 -23.41 -0.57
CA ASP A 175 5.47 -23.13 0.78
C ASP A 175 6.89 -23.66 1.06
N GLU A 176 7.45 -24.50 0.20
CA GLU A 176 8.79 -25.07 0.34
C GLU A 176 9.92 -24.03 0.47
N TRP A 177 9.66 -22.77 0.11
CA TRP A 177 10.61 -21.70 0.19
C TRP A 177 11.08 -21.39 1.63
N TYR A 178 10.22 -21.55 2.64
CA TYR A 178 10.59 -21.37 4.05
C TYR A 178 11.70 -22.33 4.52
N GLU A 179 11.76 -23.54 3.97
CA GLU A 179 12.77 -24.52 4.31
C GLU A 179 14.16 -24.16 3.73
N ASN A 180 14.20 -23.27 2.75
CA ASN A 180 15.40 -22.88 2.01
C ASN A 180 15.96 -21.50 2.41
N MET A 181 15.47 -20.89 3.49
CA MET A 181 15.97 -19.60 3.94
C MET A 181 17.47 -19.64 4.27
N PRO A 182 18.26 -18.70 3.72
CA PRO A 182 19.68 -18.67 4.02
C PRO A 182 19.94 -18.31 5.48
N ASN A 183 21.05 -18.83 6.00
CA ASN A 183 21.51 -18.46 7.33
C ASN A 183 21.93 -16.98 7.34
N VAL A 184 21.42 -16.21 8.30
CA VAL A 184 21.75 -14.81 8.50
C VAL A 184 22.69 -14.56 9.69
N ASP A 185 23.03 -15.61 10.44
CA ASP A 185 24.03 -15.58 11.51
C ASP A 185 25.44 -15.70 10.91
N LEU A 186 25.83 -14.68 10.13
CA LEU A 186 27.05 -14.62 9.32
C LEU A 186 27.83 -13.37 9.61
N ASP A 187 29.17 -13.49 9.63
CA ASP A 187 30.06 -12.35 9.65
C ASP A 187 30.02 -11.61 8.29
N LEU A 188 30.13 -10.28 8.34
CA LEU A 188 30.23 -9.49 7.14
C LEU A 188 31.57 -9.73 6.45
N LYS A 189 31.54 -9.82 5.13
CA LYS A 189 32.76 -9.89 4.33
C LYS A 189 33.42 -8.52 4.23
N VAL A 190 34.73 -8.49 4.32
CA VAL A 190 35.55 -7.30 4.06
C VAL A 190 35.80 -7.18 2.55
N PHE A 191 35.61 -5.98 2.03
CA PHE A 191 35.87 -5.64 0.64
C PHE A 191 36.95 -4.55 0.56
N GLU A 192 37.84 -4.68 -0.41
CA GLU A 192 38.76 -3.61 -0.82
C GLU A 192 38.01 -2.46 -1.45
N ASP A 193 38.67 -1.34 -1.66
CA ASP A 193 38.12 -0.17 -2.33
C ASP A 193 37.55 -0.52 -3.70
N GLN A 194 36.25 -0.33 -3.86
CA GLN A 194 35.57 -0.47 -5.14
C GLN A 194 35.55 0.88 -5.88
N ASN A 195 35.60 0.83 -7.20
CA ASN A 195 35.50 2.00 -8.07
C ASN A 195 34.24 1.92 -8.94
N ILE A 196 33.12 1.62 -8.32
CA ILE A 196 31.81 1.51 -8.95
C ILE A 196 31.16 2.90 -8.94
N THR A 197 30.67 3.34 -10.09
CA THR A 197 29.96 4.62 -10.25
C THR A 197 28.46 4.43 -10.35
N ALA A 198 27.70 5.49 -10.23
CA ALA A 198 26.24 5.45 -10.42
C ALA A 198 25.83 5.03 -11.85
N GLU A 199 26.71 5.22 -12.84
CA GLU A 199 26.47 4.79 -14.23
C GLU A 199 26.65 3.27 -14.40
N ASP A 200 27.59 2.68 -13.67
CA ASP A 200 27.88 1.24 -13.74
C ASP A 200 26.75 0.38 -13.20
N VAL A 201 25.96 0.90 -12.29
CA VAL A 201 24.83 0.18 -11.68
C VAL A 201 23.52 0.35 -12.44
N GLN A 202 23.48 1.15 -13.50
CA GLN A 202 22.25 1.34 -14.28
C GLN A 202 21.93 0.09 -15.10
N TYR A 203 20.67 -0.32 -15.03
CA TYR A 203 20.13 -1.35 -15.88
C TYR A 203 19.94 -0.82 -17.32
N LYS A 204 20.54 -1.49 -18.28
CA LYS A 204 20.56 -1.06 -19.70
C LYS A 204 19.56 -1.84 -20.60
N GLY A 205 18.66 -2.61 -19.97
CA GLY A 205 17.77 -3.51 -20.70
C GLY A 205 18.44 -4.82 -21.09
N ARG A 206 17.65 -5.77 -21.56
CA ARG A 206 18.12 -7.04 -22.12
C ARG A 206 17.68 -7.14 -23.58
N GLU A 207 18.58 -7.59 -24.44
CA GLU A 207 18.17 -8.02 -25.76
C GLU A 207 17.33 -9.30 -25.64
N ARG A 208 16.13 -9.27 -26.23
CA ARG A 208 15.21 -10.42 -26.27
C ARG A 208 14.89 -10.77 -27.70
N LYS A 209 14.95 -12.05 -28.00
CA LYS A 209 14.35 -12.56 -29.22
C LYS A 209 12.87 -12.75 -28.97
N LEU A 210 12.05 -11.90 -29.58
CA LEU A 210 10.61 -11.97 -29.43
C LEU A 210 10.03 -13.00 -30.43
N PRO A 211 9.27 -14.00 -29.94
CA PRO A 211 8.56 -14.93 -30.83
C PRO A 211 7.51 -14.20 -31.65
N LEU A 212 7.12 -14.80 -32.77
CA LEU A 212 6.02 -14.27 -33.58
C LEU A 212 4.70 -14.34 -32.81
N GLU A 213 3.82 -13.38 -33.10
CA GLU A 213 2.45 -13.42 -32.61
C GLU A 213 1.74 -14.70 -33.04
N ARG A 214 0.85 -15.20 -32.19
CA ARG A 214 -0.04 -16.30 -32.52
C ARG A 214 -0.99 -15.86 -33.64
N GLU A 215 -1.15 -16.71 -34.65
CA GLU A 215 -2.11 -16.47 -35.73
C GLU A 215 -3.53 -16.79 -35.22
N SER A 216 -4.44 -15.81 -35.33
CA SER A 216 -5.85 -15.98 -34.95
C SER A 216 -6.53 -16.92 -35.96
N LYS A 217 -7.27 -17.92 -35.47
CA LYS A 217 -8.04 -18.87 -36.27
C LYS A 217 -9.56 -18.57 -36.25
N GLY A 218 -9.96 -17.56 -35.56
CA GLY A 218 -11.35 -17.12 -35.43
C GLY A 218 -11.52 -16.14 -34.28
N GLU A 219 -12.75 -15.66 -34.10
CA GLU A 219 -13.11 -14.69 -33.05
C GLU A 219 -14.34 -15.19 -32.29
N ALA A 220 -14.32 -15.05 -30.95
CA ALA A 220 -15.43 -15.33 -30.06
C ALA A 220 -15.87 -14.05 -29.35
N LYS A 221 -17.15 -13.99 -28.96
CA LYS A 221 -17.70 -12.87 -28.17
C LYS A 221 -17.70 -13.14 -26.65
N THR A 222 -17.64 -14.40 -26.27
CA THR A 222 -17.64 -14.85 -24.87
C THR A 222 -16.63 -15.97 -24.72
N SER A 223 -16.10 -16.14 -23.51
CA SER A 223 -15.18 -17.21 -23.15
C SER A 223 -15.83 -18.18 -22.16
N GLU A 224 -15.05 -19.17 -21.74
CA GLU A 224 -15.44 -20.07 -20.65
C GLU A 224 -15.73 -19.27 -19.37
N THR A 225 -16.66 -19.78 -18.59
CA THR A 225 -17.08 -19.16 -17.33
C THR A 225 -16.32 -19.80 -16.18
N GLU A 226 -15.51 -19.02 -15.47
CA GLU A 226 -14.85 -19.46 -14.24
C GLU A 226 -14.98 -18.35 -13.19
N GLU A 227 -15.68 -18.65 -12.10
CA GLU A 227 -15.78 -17.74 -10.96
C GLU A 227 -14.57 -17.90 -10.07
N ILE A 228 -13.93 -16.78 -9.74
CA ILE A 228 -12.87 -16.71 -8.77
C ILE A 228 -13.26 -15.78 -7.64
N THR A 229 -13.05 -16.23 -6.42
CA THR A 229 -13.12 -15.41 -5.22
C THR A 229 -11.71 -15.21 -4.68
N LEU A 230 -11.30 -13.96 -4.52
CA LEU A 230 -10.10 -13.61 -3.79
C LEU A 230 -10.51 -13.18 -2.39
N ASP A 231 -10.02 -13.88 -1.38
CA ASP A 231 -10.25 -13.53 0.01
C ASP A 231 -9.82 -12.08 0.29
N CYS A 232 -10.49 -11.44 1.23
CA CYS A 232 -10.28 -10.06 1.67
C CYS A 232 -10.67 -8.95 0.70
N ILE A 233 -10.72 -9.18 -0.62
CA ILE A 233 -10.99 -8.12 -1.61
C ILE A 233 -12.20 -8.36 -2.49
N THR A 234 -12.75 -9.58 -2.55
CA THR A 234 -13.91 -9.90 -3.38
C THR A 234 -15.12 -9.02 -3.04
N ALA A 235 -15.36 -8.75 -1.77
CA ALA A 235 -16.46 -7.90 -1.36
C ALA A 235 -16.30 -6.44 -1.82
N TRP A 236 -15.06 -5.92 -1.81
CA TRP A 236 -14.76 -4.59 -2.34
C TRP A 236 -15.05 -4.51 -3.84
N TYR A 237 -14.72 -5.55 -4.60
CA TYR A 237 -15.05 -5.61 -6.03
C TYR A 237 -16.54 -5.77 -6.28
N ASN A 238 -17.27 -6.52 -5.45
CA ASN A 238 -18.74 -6.59 -5.52
C ASN A 238 -19.39 -5.22 -5.39
N TYR A 239 -18.86 -4.38 -4.49
CA TYR A 239 -19.27 -2.99 -4.33
C TYR A 239 -19.16 -2.21 -5.66
N PHE A 240 -18.06 -2.36 -6.39
CA PHE A 240 -17.84 -1.68 -7.66
C PHE A 240 -18.59 -2.33 -8.84
N ASN A 241 -18.71 -3.66 -8.87
CA ASN A 241 -19.49 -4.34 -9.92
C ASN A 241 -20.95 -3.87 -9.91
N SER A 242 -21.57 -3.68 -8.74
CA SER A 242 -22.92 -3.15 -8.64
C SER A 242 -23.07 -1.71 -9.15
N ARG A 243 -21.96 -0.99 -9.30
CA ARG A 243 -21.88 0.43 -9.70
C ARG A 243 -21.38 0.62 -11.12
N GLY A 244 -21.30 -0.46 -11.90
CA GLY A 244 -20.95 -0.38 -13.32
C GLY A 244 -19.45 -0.48 -13.62
N PHE A 245 -18.65 -1.05 -12.74
CA PHE A 245 -17.24 -1.35 -13.01
C PHE A 245 -17.06 -2.85 -13.30
N ALA A 246 -16.06 -3.21 -14.09
CA ALA A 246 -15.60 -4.58 -14.20
C ALA A 246 -14.43 -4.83 -13.27
N SER A 247 -14.37 -6.00 -12.65
CA SER A 247 -13.22 -6.49 -11.90
C SER A 247 -12.42 -7.43 -12.78
N VAL A 248 -11.10 -7.22 -12.85
CA VAL A 248 -10.19 -8.01 -13.67
C VAL A 248 -9.03 -8.49 -12.81
N TYR A 249 -8.77 -9.78 -12.82
CA TYR A 249 -7.65 -10.40 -12.11
C TYR A 249 -6.77 -11.12 -13.11
N SER A 250 -5.46 -11.04 -12.98
CA SER A 250 -4.55 -11.85 -13.79
C SER A 250 -3.62 -12.66 -12.91
N ALA A 251 -3.44 -13.91 -13.27
CA ALA A 251 -2.35 -14.72 -12.76
C ALA A 251 -1.02 -14.22 -13.34
N GLY A 252 0.05 -14.16 -12.53
CA GLY A 252 1.38 -13.79 -13.00
C GLY A 252 2.00 -14.82 -13.95
N VAL A 253 3.01 -14.42 -14.69
CA VAL A 253 3.87 -15.33 -15.45
C VAL A 253 4.42 -16.43 -14.53
N GLY A 254 4.37 -17.68 -14.96
CA GLY A 254 4.86 -18.82 -14.19
C GLY A 254 4.03 -19.21 -12.98
N THR A 255 2.84 -18.61 -12.81
CA THR A 255 1.87 -19.01 -11.80
C THR A 255 0.80 -19.92 -12.40
N LYS A 256 0.05 -20.63 -11.54
CA LYS A 256 -1.00 -21.53 -11.98
C LYS A 256 -2.00 -20.82 -12.90
N GLY A 257 -2.29 -21.43 -14.04
CA GLY A 257 -3.17 -20.89 -15.07
C GLY A 257 -2.45 -20.16 -16.20
N SER A 258 -1.36 -19.43 -15.94
CA SER A 258 -0.53 -18.76 -16.94
C SER A 258 0.57 -19.63 -17.50
N GLU A 259 1.20 -19.19 -18.61
CA GLU A 259 2.44 -19.75 -19.16
C GLU A 259 3.67 -18.96 -18.66
N GLY A 260 4.86 -19.35 -19.11
CA GLY A 260 6.10 -18.69 -18.79
C GLY A 260 6.72 -19.09 -17.46
N MET A 261 7.71 -18.30 -17.00
CA MET A 261 8.47 -18.50 -15.77
C MET A 261 8.60 -17.19 -14.99
N ASN A 262 8.23 -17.21 -13.72
CA ASN A 262 8.30 -16.04 -12.84
C ASN A 262 9.76 -15.62 -12.55
N CYS A 263 9.99 -14.32 -12.48
CA CYS A 263 11.23 -13.71 -12.04
C CYS A 263 10.92 -12.40 -11.29
N CYS A 264 10.86 -12.47 -9.96
CA CYS A 264 10.40 -11.40 -9.09
C CYS A 264 11.00 -10.03 -9.43
N GLY A 265 10.12 -9.03 -9.60
CA GLY A 265 10.48 -7.62 -9.81
C GLY A 265 11.12 -7.29 -11.15
N SER A 266 11.31 -8.25 -12.06
CA SER A 266 12.02 -8.07 -13.33
C SER A 266 11.27 -7.18 -14.33
N GLU A 267 11.95 -6.82 -15.40
CA GLU A 267 11.32 -6.10 -16.53
C GLU A 267 10.19 -6.92 -17.17
N GLU A 268 10.31 -8.27 -17.18
CA GLU A 268 9.27 -9.17 -17.65
C GLU A 268 7.96 -8.98 -16.91
N GLU A 269 8.01 -8.72 -15.60
CA GLU A 269 6.79 -8.45 -14.83
C GLU A 269 6.07 -7.18 -15.29
N LYS A 270 6.81 -6.10 -15.56
CA LYS A 270 6.20 -4.89 -16.14
C LYS A 270 5.51 -5.20 -17.47
N ILE A 271 6.15 -6.00 -18.31
CA ILE A 271 5.67 -6.31 -19.66
C ILE A 271 4.36 -7.12 -19.63
N TRP A 272 4.26 -8.17 -18.80
CA TRP A 272 3.04 -8.96 -18.78
C TRP A 272 1.88 -8.21 -18.08
N VAL A 273 2.16 -7.39 -17.08
CA VAL A 273 1.13 -6.58 -16.44
C VAL A 273 0.51 -5.57 -17.41
N ILE A 274 1.35 -4.84 -18.16
CA ILE A 274 0.83 -3.88 -19.15
C ILE A 274 0.17 -4.56 -20.33
N ALA A 275 0.52 -5.80 -20.68
CA ALA A 275 -0.13 -6.55 -21.74
C ALA A 275 -1.64 -6.71 -21.49
N VAL A 276 -2.05 -6.94 -20.24
CA VAL A 276 -3.47 -7.00 -19.86
C VAL A 276 -4.15 -5.65 -20.03
N ILE A 277 -3.49 -4.55 -19.61
CA ILE A 277 -4.02 -3.19 -19.81
C ILE A 277 -4.19 -2.88 -21.30
N GLU A 278 -3.21 -3.23 -22.12
CA GLU A 278 -3.26 -3.05 -23.57
C GLU A 278 -4.40 -3.84 -24.21
N TRP A 279 -4.65 -5.08 -23.75
CA TRP A 279 -5.80 -5.86 -24.21
C TRP A 279 -7.15 -5.20 -23.82
N LEU A 280 -7.29 -4.73 -22.58
CA LEU A 280 -8.46 -3.99 -22.13
C LEU A 280 -8.72 -2.71 -22.96
N CYS A 281 -7.65 -2.16 -23.53
CA CYS A 281 -7.70 -0.98 -24.42
C CYS A 281 -7.77 -1.34 -25.92
N GLY A 282 -7.95 -2.62 -26.28
CA GLY A 282 -8.06 -3.09 -27.68
C GLY A 282 -6.76 -3.06 -28.48
N LYS A 283 -5.59 -3.03 -27.82
CA LYS A 283 -4.26 -2.92 -28.47
C LYS A 283 -3.48 -4.23 -28.49
N ARG A 284 -4.02 -5.31 -27.90
CA ARG A 284 -3.36 -6.61 -27.80
C ARG A 284 -4.36 -7.74 -27.96
N LYS A 285 -3.88 -8.90 -28.39
CA LYS A 285 -4.71 -10.09 -28.55
C LYS A 285 -4.88 -10.85 -27.24
N ALA A 286 -6.02 -11.48 -27.09
CA ALA A 286 -6.26 -12.54 -26.13
C ALA A 286 -7.06 -13.65 -26.77
N TYR A 287 -7.03 -14.81 -26.15
CA TYR A 287 -7.66 -16.03 -26.67
C TYR A 287 -8.57 -16.68 -25.64
N THR A 288 -9.54 -17.46 -26.09
CA THR A 288 -10.48 -18.18 -25.22
C THR A 288 -9.82 -19.32 -24.46
N ASN A 289 -8.73 -19.89 -24.97
CA ASN A 289 -7.91 -20.92 -24.33
C ASN A 289 -6.47 -20.88 -24.87
N LYS A 290 -5.60 -21.75 -24.34
CA LYS A 290 -4.15 -21.78 -24.68
C LYS A 290 -3.84 -22.44 -26.05
N THR A 291 -4.78 -23.14 -26.69
CA THR A 291 -4.49 -24.04 -27.82
C THR A 291 -5.15 -23.67 -29.13
N ASP A 292 -6.38 -23.18 -29.11
CA ASP A 292 -7.22 -23.07 -30.31
C ASP A 292 -6.99 -21.79 -31.09
N ASN A 293 -6.37 -20.78 -30.48
CA ASN A 293 -6.12 -19.46 -31.03
C ASN A 293 -7.41 -18.75 -31.52
N ILE A 294 -8.52 -18.93 -30.79
CA ILE A 294 -9.76 -18.20 -31.03
C ILE A 294 -9.68 -16.88 -30.24
N GLU A 295 -9.58 -15.78 -30.96
CA GLU A 295 -9.40 -14.45 -30.39
C GLU A 295 -10.66 -13.97 -29.67
N ILE A 296 -10.44 -13.24 -28.57
CA ILE A 296 -11.51 -12.56 -27.81
C ILE A 296 -11.07 -11.13 -27.47
N LYS A 297 -11.99 -10.18 -27.70
CA LYS A 297 -11.76 -8.74 -27.49
C LYS A 297 -12.49 -8.25 -26.23
N ALA A 298 -11.89 -7.24 -25.56
CA ALA A 298 -12.53 -6.56 -24.45
C ALA A 298 -13.46 -5.43 -24.92
N ASP A 299 -14.35 -5.70 -25.88
CA ASP A 299 -15.25 -4.68 -26.46
C ASP A 299 -16.21 -4.06 -25.44
N TRP A 300 -16.38 -4.71 -24.32
CA TRP A 300 -17.15 -4.23 -23.17
C TRP A 300 -16.40 -3.17 -22.34
N CYS A 301 -15.08 -3.07 -22.48
CA CYS A 301 -14.28 -2.09 -21.74
C CYS A 301 -14.34 -0.71 -22.42
N ASN A 302 -14.42 0.35 -21.63
CA ASN A 302 -14.40 1.72 -22.15
C ASN A 302 -12.96 2.23 -22.42
N GLY A 303 -11.93 1.38 -22.25
CA GLY A 303 -10.52 1.72 -22.44
C GLY A 303 -9.89 2.50 -21.28
N LYS A 304 -10.56 2.57 -20.12
CA LYS A 304 -10.01 3.17 -18.90
C LYS A 304 -9.84 2.12 -17.82
N VAL A 305 -8.64 2.05 -17.26
CA VAL A 305 -8.23 1.05 -16.29
C VAL A 305 -7.72 1.75 -15.02
N ALA A 306 -8.16 1.28 -13.87
CA ALA A 306 -7.49 1.49 -12.60
C ALA A 306 -6.77 0.21 -12.18
N MET A 307 -5.65 0.32 -11.49
CA MET A 307 -5.06 -0.84 -10.80
C MET A 307 -5.11 -0.64 -9.29
N SER A 308 -5.31 -1.74 -8.56
CA SER A 308 -5.20 -1.74 -7.10
C SER A 308 -4.53 -3.01 -6.61
N GLY A 309 -4.22 -3.05 -5.33
CA GLY A 309 -3.69 -4.22 -4.64
C GLY A 309 -2.80 -3.84 -3.46
N LYS A 310 -2.60 -4.82 -2.58
CA LYS A 310 -1.73 -4.69 -1.42
C LYS A 310 -0.42 -5.44 -1.65
N SER A 311 0.68 -4.96 -1.06
CA SER A 311 1.96 -5.67 -1.07
C SER A 311 2.49 -5.85 -2.50
N TYR A 312 2.80 -7.06 -2.92
CA TYR A 312 3.24 -7.36 -4.28
C TYR A 312 2.23 -6.95 -5.36
N LEU A 313 0.94 -7.12 -5.11
CA LEU A 313 -0.12 -6.70 -6.05
C LEU A 313 -0.13 -5.17 -6.24
N GLY A 314 0.03 -4.43 -5.15
CA GLY A 314 0.22 -2.97 -5.17
C GLY A 314 1.51 -2.56 -5.87
N THR A 315 2.58 -3.31 -5.65
CA THR A 315 3.89 -3.15 -6.31
C THR A 315 3.77 -3.22 -7.82
N LEU A 316 3.02 -4.20 -8.34
CA LEU A 316 2.78 -4.35 -9.78
C LEU A 316 1.97 -3.19 -10.36
N SER A 317 1.13 -2.52 -9.57
CA SER A 317 0.45 -1.31 -10.01
C SER A 317 1.42 -0.13 -10.20
N ILE A 318 2.40 0.03 -9.29
CA ILE A 318 3.48 1.03 -9.43
C ILE A 318 4.36 0.67 -10.64
N ALA A 319 4.71 -0.60 -10.81
CA ALA A 319 5.49 -1.10 -11.93
C ALA A 319 4.82 -0.78 -13.28
N ALA A 320 3.52 -1.05 -13.41
CA ALA A 320 2.74 -0.70 -14.59
C ALA A 320 2.69 0.81 -14.83
N ALA A 321 2.39 1.59 -13.80
CA ALA A 321 2.27 3.04 -13.90
C ALA A 321 3.59 3.71 -14.32
N SER A 322 4.75 3.19 -13.85
CA SER A 322 6.08 3.70 -14.19
C SER A 322 6.40 3.58 -15.69
N THR A 323 5.70 2.71 -16.44
CA THR A 323 5.88 2.57 -17.88
C THR A 323 5.19 3.67 -18.70
N GLY A 324 4.22 4.38 -18.11
CA GLY A 324 3.37 5.33 -18.80
C GLY A 324 2.37 4.69 -19.78
N VAL A 325 2.01 3.41 -19.54
CA VAL A 325 1.08 2.65 -20.40
C VAL A 325 -0.22 3.42 -20.61
N GLU A 326 -0.67 3.45 -21.86
CA GLU A 326 -1.91 4.14 -22.21
C GLU A 326 -3.13 3.33 -21.72
N GLY A 327 -4.14 4.04 -21.22
CA GLY A 327 -5.36 3.45 -20.65
C GLY A 327 -5.36 3.33 -19.15
N LEU A 328 -4.20 3.20 -18.49
CA LEU A 328 -4.10 3.26 -17.05
C LEU A 328 -4.31 4.72 -16.58
N LYS A 329 -5.39 4.95 -15.82
CA LYS A 329 -5.79 6.30 -15.38
C LYS A 329 -5.41 6.59 -13.94
N THR A 330 -5.44 5.59 -13.10
CA THR A 330 -5.12 5.72 -11.68
C THR A 330 -4.64 4.39 -11.10
N ILE A 331 -3.86 4.47 -10.03
CA ILE A 331 -3.46 3.30 -9.24
C ILE A 331 -3.79 3.52 -7.77
N ILE A 332 -4.08 2.43 -7.06
CA ILE A 332 -4.36 2.41 -5.62
C ILE A 332 -3.38 1.40 -4.99
N PRO A 333 -2.10 1.77 -4.83
CA PRO A 333 -1.11 0.89 -4.21
C PRO A 333 -1.25 0.93 -2.69
N GLU A 334 -1.61 -0.21 -2.08
CA GLU A 334 -1.66 -0.36 -0.63
C GLU A 334 -0.42 -1.12 -0.14
N ALA A 335 0.29 -0.57 0.84
CA ALA A 335 1.51 -1.19 1.41
C ALA A 335 2.43 -1.78 0.33
N ALA A 336 2.72 -0.99 -0.72
CA ALA A 336 3.36 -1.43 -1.96
C ALA A 336 4.86 -1.12 -1.99
N ILE A 337 5.63 -2.01 -2.63
CA ILE A 337 7.07 -1.85 -2.84
C ILE A 337 7.31 -0.93 -4.04
N SER A 338 8.07 0.14 -3.86
CA SER A 338 8.48 1.06 -4.94
C SER A 338 9.89 0.78 -5.47
N SER A 339 10.70 0.08 -4.68
CA SER A 339 12.06 -0.39 -5.02
C SER A 339 12.36 -1.67 -4.26
N TRP A 340 12.62 -2.75 -4.98
CA TRP A 340 12.91 -4.05 -4.37
C TRP A 340 14.20 -4.07 -3.56
N TYR A 341 15.19 -3.21 -3.92
CA TYR A 341 16.38 -3.02 -3.10
C TYR A 341 16.01 -2.55 -1.69
N ASN A 342 15.15 -1.54 -1.57
CA ASN A 342 14.75 -1.01 -0.26
C ASN A 342 13.85 -1.95 0.55
N TYR A 343 13.33 -3.01 -0.07
CA TYR A 343 12.54 -4.04 0.60
C TYR A 343 13.44 -5.11 1.24
N TYR A 344 14.40 -5.63 0.50
CA TYR A 344 15.29 -6.72 0.91
C TYR A 344 16.70 -6.27 1.31
N HIS A 345 17.09 -5.07 0.95
CA HIS A 345 18.42 -4.51 1.19
C HIS A 345 18.33 -3.05 1.64
N GLY A 346 19.45 -2.50 2.06
CA GLY A 346 19.58 -1.07 2.39
C GLY A 346 20.99 -0.73 2.88
N ASN A 347 21.55 0.34 2.39
CA ASN A 347 22.85 0.87 2.83
C ASN A 347 23.97 -0.19 2.88
N GLY A 348 24.01 -1.08 1.88
CA GLY A 348 25.02 -2.17 1.77
C GLY A 348 24.80 -3.35 2.72
N LEU A 349 23.59 -3.53 3.22
CA LEU A 349 23.15 -4.64 4.08
C LEU A 349 21.98 -5.39 3.47
N ASN A 350 21.88 -6.69 3.77
CA ASN A 350 20.65 -7.43 3.65
C ASN A 350 19.72 -7.01 4.78
N MET A 351 18.48 -6.65 4.46
CA MET A 351 17.49 -6.11 5.40
C MET A 351 16.27 -7.02 5.39
N ALA A 352 15.93 -7.58 6.53
CA ALA A 352 14.76 -8.45 6.62
C ALA A 352 13.44 -7.67 6.49
N PRO A 353 12.45 -8.19 5.76
CA PRO A 353 11.06 -7.99 6.12
C PRO A 353 10.83 -8.58 7.52
N VAL A 354 10.20 -7.83 8.44
CA VAL A 354 10.03 -8.29 9.82
C VAL A 354 9.36 -9.66 9.89
N GLY A 355 9.98 -10.56 10.67
CA GLY A 355 9.52 -11.94 10.87
C GLY A 355 10.08 -12.93 9.85
N TRP A 356 10.68 -12.45 8.75
CA TRP A 356 11.21 -13.31 7.68
C TRP A 356 12.69 -13.03 7.40
N GLN A 357 13.50 -13.16 8.45
CA GLN A 357 14.94 -12.97 8.35
C GLN A 357 15.55 -13.94 7.33
N GLY A 358 16.21 -13.39 6.32
CA GLY A 358 16.81 -14.15 5.22
C GLY A 358 15.93 -14.28 3.97
N ASP A 359 14.67 -13.80 4.00
CA ASP A 359 13.83 -13.69 2.80
C ASP A 359 14.47 -12.73 1.77
N ASP A 360 14.34 -13.08 0.48
CA ASP A 360 14.85 -12.27 -0.63
C ASP A 360 14.15 -12.67 -1.94
N ALA A 361 14.48 -12.02 -3.07
CA ALA A 361 13.78 -12.16 -4.34
C ALA A 361 13.78 -13.58 -4.92
N ASP A 362 14.80 -14.41 -4.64
CA ASP A 362 14.84 -15.81 -5.08
C ASP A 362 13.81 -16.66 -4.33
N LEU A 363 13.64 -16.42 -3.04
CA LEU A 363 12.66 -17.13 -2.20
C LEU A 363 11.24 -16.74 -2.62
N LEU A 364 10.98 -15.44 -2.80
CA LEU A 364 9.67 -14.97 -3.26
C LEU A 364 9.33 -15.49 -4.66
N THR A 365 10.30 -15.55 -5.58
CA THR A 365 10.12 -16.19 -6.90
C THR A 365 9.75 -17.66 -6.75
N GLY A 366 10.45 -18.40 -5.88
CA GLY A 366 10.12 -19.79 -5.57
C GLY A 366 8.70 -19.97 -5.03
N HIS A 367 8.27 -19.07 -4.13
CA HIS A 367 6.92 -19.06 -3.56
C HIS A 367 5.83 -18.83 -4.62
N CYS A 368 6.04 -17.89 -5.52
CA CYS A 368 5.06 -17.53 -6.58
C CYS A 368 5.04 -18.55 -7.74
N ARG A 369 6.08 -19.39 -7.89
CA ARG A 369 6.21 -20.33 -8.99
C ARG A 369 5.30 -21.54 -8.79
N SER A 370 4.03 -21.39 -9.02
CA SER A 370 3.00 -22.40 -8.79
C SER A 370 2.52 -23.12 -10.06
N ARG A 371 3.10 -22.79 -11.22
CA ARG A 371 2.84 -23.52 -12.47
C ARG A 371 3.27 -24.99 -12.35
N ASP A 372 2.52 -25.90 -12.97
CA ASP A 372 2.94 -27.31 -13.01
C ASP A 372 4.18 -27.48 -13.89
N LEU A 373 5.33 -27.75 -13.25
CA LEU A 373 6.61 -27.93 -13.92
C LEU A 373 6.69 -29.23 -14.73
N ASN A 374 5.72 -30.12 -14.60
CA ASN A 374 5.63 -31.33 -15.43
C ASN A 374 4.95 -31.08 -16.78
N GLU A 375 4.36 -29.90 -17.00
CA GLU A 375 3.77 -29.55 -18.29
C GLU A 375 4.79 -29.61 -19.44
N LEU A 376 6.05 -29.17 -19.15
CA LEU A 376 7.16 -29.19 -20.12
C LEU A 376 8.42 -29.78 -19.44
N PRO A 377 9.11 -30.74 -20.07
CA PRO A 377 10.25 -31.44 -19.46
C PRO A 377 11.41 -30.53 -19.01
N HIS A 378 11.62 -29.40 -19.68
CA HIS A 378 12.73 -28.47 -19.39
C HIS A 378 12.40 -27.41 -18.31
N LEU A 379 11.15 -27.32 -17.82
CA LEU A 379 10.77 -26.25 -16.88
C LEU A 379 11.49 -26.37 -15.52
N ASN A 380 11.80 -27.57 -15.06
CA ASN A 380 12.55 -27.73 -13.81
C ASN A 380 13.98 -27.17 -13.92
N GLU A 381 14.68 -27.47 -15.03
CA GLU A 381 16.03 -26.95 -15.29
C GLU A 381 16.01 -25.43 -15.41
N LEU A 382 15.05 -24.88 -16.20
CA LEU A 382 14.87 -23.45 -16.36
C LEU A 382 14.55 -22.76 -15.03
N ALA A 383 13.75 -23.38 -14.18
CA ALA A 383 13.42 -22.86 -12.86
C ALA A 383 14.66 -22.73 -11.97
N ASP A 384 15.54 -23.73 -12.00
CA ASP A 384 16.81 -23.69 -11.29
C ASP A 384 17.74 -22.60 -11.83
N ASP A 385 17.79 -22.42 -13.15
CA ASP A 385 18.55 -21.35 -13.80
C ASP A 385 18.05 -19.95 -13.38
N VAL A 386 16.73 -19.74 -13.30
CA VAL A 386 16.13 -18.47 -12.82
C VAL A 386 16.52 -18.21 -11.36
N ILE A 387 16.44 -19.22 -10.49
CA ILE A 387 16.84 -19.07 -9.08
C ILE A 387 18.35 -18.76 -8.98
N GLN A 388 19.21 -19.40 -9.76
CA GLN A 388 20.64 -19.09 -9.77
C GLN A 388 20.92 -17.68 -10.31
N TYR A 389 20.20 -17.24 -11.35
CA TYR A 389 20.28 -15.88 -11.86
C TYR A 389 19.92 -14.85 -10.76
N LEU A 390 18.82 -15.06 -10.02
CA LEU A 390 18.41 -14.19 -8.92
C LEU A 390 19.48 -14.16 -7.82
N ARG A 391 19.95 -15.32 -7.35
CA ARG A 391 20.99 -15.43 -6.31
C ARG A 391 22.26 -14.69 -6.68
N LYS A 392 22.71 -14.80 -7.93
CA LYS A 392 23.87 -14.07 -8.42
C LYS A 392 23.61 -12.57 -8.50
N GLY A 393 22.45 -12.16 -8.98
CA GLY A 393 22.09 -10.76 -9.18
C GLY A 393 21.91 -10.00 -7.87
N MET A 394 21.28 -10.60 -6.88
CA MET A 394 21.07 -10.01 -5.55
C MET A 394 22.36 -9.68 -4.82
N ASP A 395 23.40 -10.52 -5.02
CA ASP A 395 24.72 -10.33 -4.39
C ASP A 395 24.62 -10.08 -2.87
N ARG A 396 23.97 -11.04 -2.17
CA ARG A 396 23.75 -10.96 -0.71
C ARG A 396 25.03 -10.73 0.09
N GLU A 397 26.16 -11.28 -0.37
CA GLU A 397 27.45 -11.16 0.31
C GLU A 397 27.96 -9.72 0.30
N ASN A 398 27.74 -9.00 -0.79
CA ASN A 398 28.11 -7.60 -0.94
C ASN A 398 27.03 -6.65 -0.36
N GLY A 399 25.76 -6.96 -0.61
CA GLY A 399 24.63 -6.15 -0.15
C GLY A 399 24.44 -4.82 -0.87
N ASN A 400 25.25 -4.52 -1.88
CA ASN A 400 25.23 -3.26 -2.62
C ASN A 400 24.05 -3.17 -3.60
N TYR A 401 23.60 -1.95 -3.87
CA TYR A 401 22.80 -1.64 -5.04
C TYR A 401 23.61 -1.86 -6.32
N ASN A 402 23.03 -2.56 -7.29
CA ASN A 402 23.66 -2.89 -8.56
C ASN A 402 22.62 -2.89 -9.70
N SER A 403 23.02 -3.26 -10.92
CA SER A 403 22.12 -3.24 -12.08
C SER A 403 20.94 -4.21 -11.97
N PHE A 404 21.05 -5.29 -11.19
CA PHE A 404 19.92 -6.19 -10.89
C PHE A 404 18.85 -5.48 -10.08
N TRP A 405 19.26 -4.72 -9.06
CA TRP A 405 18.34 -3.92 -8.24
C TRP A 405 17.84 -2.67 -8.97
N ASP A 406 18.64 -2.11 -9.87
CA ASP A 406 18.24 -0.96 -10.69
C ASP A 406 17.11 -1.33 -11.67
N GLU A 407 17.12 -2.54 -12.24
CA GLU A 407 16.00 -3.11 -13.02
C GLU A 407 14.70 -3.10 -12.21
N ARG A 408 14.80 -3.35 -10.91
CA ARG A 408 13.72 -3.53 -9.93
C ARG A 408 13.38 -2.26 -9.13
N ASN A 409 13.89 -1.12 -9.58
CA ASN A 409 13.62 0.19 -8.99
C ASN A 409 12.69 0.99 -9.89
N TYR A 410 11.41 1.02 -9.54
CA TYR A 410 10.38 1.71 -10.33
C TYR A 410 10.43 3.23 -10.18
N LEU A 411 11.04 3.74 -9.09
CA LEU A 411 11.11 5.17 -8.79
C LEU A 411 11.80 5.98 -9.89
N LYS A 412 12.84 5.41 -10.53
CA LYS A 412 13.58 6.09 -11.62
C LYS A 412 12.73 6.39 -12.85
N ASP A 413 11.64 5.65 -13.04
CA ASP A 413 10.78 5.72 -14.21
C ASP A 413 9.46 6.47 -13.95
N ILE A 414 9.24 6.99 -12.73
CA ILE A 414 8.02 7.75 -12.35
C ILE A 414 7.82 8.98 -13.24
N LYS A 415 8.89 9.55 -13.78
CA LYS A 415 8.81 10.62 -14.81
C LYS A 415 7.95 10.27 -16.03
N ASN A 416 7.75 8.98 -16.33
CA ASN A 416 6.93 8.51 -17.44
C ASN A 416 5.46 8.33 -17.04
N MET A 417 5.15 8.34 -15.76
CA MET A 417 3.82 8.04 -15.22
C MET A 417 2.78 9.05 -15.71
N LYS A 418 1.67 8.54 -16.25
CA LYS A 418 0.52 9.32 -16.70
C LYS A 418 -0.69 9.13 -15.79
N ALA A 419 -0.70 8.07 -15.02
CA ALA A 419 -1.76 7.75 -14.08
C ALA A 419 -1.62 8.59 -12.80
N SER A 420 -2.74 8.91 -12.16
CA SER A 420 -2.77 9.41 -10.78
C SER A 420 -2.54 8.26 -9.79
N ALA A 421 -2.29 8.58 -8.52
CA ALA A 421 -2.20 7.57 -7.47
C ALA A 421 -2.96 7.96 -6.20
N PHE A 422 -3.59 6.95 -5.58
CA PHE A 422 -4.13 7.03 -4.23
C PHE A 422 -3.37 6.03 -3.35
N ILE A 423 -2.34 6.50 -2.66
CA ILE A 423 -1.43 5.68 -1.86
C ILE A 423 -2.08 5.35 -0.51
N VAL A 424 -2.01 4.10 -0.07
CA VAL A 424 -2.48 3.67 1.25
C VAL A 424 -1.36 2.88 1.94
N HIS A 425 -1.04 3.21 3.19
CA HIS A 425 0.02 2.49 3.91
C HIS A 425 -0.20 2.49 5.42
N GLY A 426 0.14 1.37 6.08
CA GLY A 426 0.20 1.27 7.52
C GLY A 426 1.50 1.84 8.09
N ILE A 427 1.41 2.72 9.08
CA ILE A 427 2.60 3.30 9.73
C ILE A 427 3.38 2.23 10.53
N ASN A 428 2.68 1.21 11.00
CA ASN A 428 3.27 0.09 11.74
C ASN A 428 3.64 -1.10 10.83
N ASP A 429 3.66 -0.91 9.51
CA ASP A 429 4.07 -1.95 8.56
C ASP A 429 5.59 -2.09 8.53
N TRP A 430 6.11 -3.08 9.25
CA TRP A 430 7.52 -3.46 9.24
C TRP A 430 7.86 -4.52 8.19
N ASN A 431 6.86 -5.08 7.52
CA ASN A 431 7.05 -5.93 6.35
C ASN A 431 7.41 -5.07 5.13
N VAL A 432 6.42 -4.39 4.54
CA VAL A 432 6.69 -3.35 3.53
C VAL A 432 6.77 -2.00 4.23
N LYS A 433 7.98 -1.59 4.54
CA LYS A 433 8.23 -0.38 5.34
C LYS A 433 7.72 0.88 4.64
N THR A 434 7.32 1.88 5.40
CA THR A 434 6.79 3.17 4.90
C THR A 434 7.77 3.96 4.02
N ILE A 435 9.03 3.59 3.97
CA ILE A 435 10.01 4.16 3.03
C ILE A 435 9.54 4.05 1.57
N HIS A 436 8.79 3.00 1.22
CA HIS A 436 8.30 2.80 -0.14
C HIS A 436 7.26 3.83 -0.54
N SER A 437 6.25 4.06 0.29
CA SER A 437 5.23 5.08 0.04
C SER A 437 5.83 6.49 0.11
N HIS A 438 6.76 6.74 1.04
CA HIS A 438 7.45 8.03 1.16
C HIS A 438 8.25 8.37 -0.09
N LEU A 439 9.12 7.47 -0.55
CA LEU A 439 9.94 7.70 -1.75
C LEU A 439 9.06 7.83 -3.02
N PHE A 440 8.01 7.02 -3.13
CA PHE A 440 7.07 7.12 -4.25
C PHE A 440 6.33 8.47 -4.24
N TRP A 441 5.85 8.91 -3.08
CA TRP A 441 5.24 10.23 -2.89
C TRP A 441 6.19 11.35 -3.32
N LYS A 442 7.44 11.31 -2.88
CA LYS A 442 8.46 12.32 -3.22
C LYS A 442 8.80 12.34 -4.71
N GLU A 443 8.88 11.19 -5.35
CA GLU A 443 9.09 11.15 -6.80
C GLU A 443 7.90 11.74 -7.57
N MET A 444 6.67 11.44 -7.16
CA MET A 444 5.48 12.03 -7.77
C MET A 444 5.42 13.55 -7.59
N GLU A 445 5.89 14.09 -6.46
CA GLU A 445 6.00 15.54 -6.23
C GLU A 445 6.89 16.21 -7.28
N LYS A 446 8.04 15.64 -7.61
CA LYS A 446 8.99 16.19 -8.58
C LYS A 446 8.37 16.41 -9.98
N TYR A 447 7.40 15.58 -10.33
CA TYR A 447 6.76 15.60 -11.66
C TYR A 447 5.32 16.13 -11.62
N ASN A 448 4.86 16.66 -10.49
CA ASN A 448 3.50 17.20 -10.31
C ASN A 448 2.39 16.19 -10.71
N ILE A 449 2.60 14.91 -10.42
CA ILE A 449 1.62 13.87 -10.72
C ILE A 449 0.47 13.94 -9.69
N PRO A 450 -0.81 13.93 -10.14
CA PRO A 450 -1.95 13.96 -9.23
C PRO A 450 -1.91 12.78 -8.26
N LYS A 451 -2.00 13.06 -6.96
CA LYS A 451 -1.86 12.04 -5.93
C LYS A 451 -2.64 12.37 -4.67
N LYS A 452 -2.96 11.33 -3.90
CA LYS A 452 -3.43 11.41 -2.52
C LYS A 452 -2.82 10.29 -1.71
N MET A 453 -2.80 10.44 -0.38
CA MET A 453 -2.23 9.44 0.51
C MET A 453 -3.05 9.28 1.79
N ILE A 454 -3.29 8.03 2.18
CA ILE A 454 -3.75 7.65 3.52
C ILE A 454 -2.62 6.90 4.22
N LEU A 455 -2.22 7.39 5.40
CA LEU A 455 -1.39 6.66 6.33
C LEU A 455 -2.21 6.31 7.57
N HIS A 456 -2.30 5.03 7.92
CA HIS A 456 -3.10 4.55 9.05
C HIS A 456 -2.25 3.85 10.10
N GLN A 457 -2.78 3.70 11.33
CA GLN A 457 -2.05 3.10 12.45
C GLN A 457 -1.99 1.56 12.41
N GLY A 458 -2.50 0.93 11.37
CA GLY A 458 -2.37 -0.50 11.16
C GLY A 458 -0.98 -0.91 10.66
N ASP A 459 -0.81 -2.21 10.56
CA ASP A 459 0.34 -2.89 9.96
C ASP A 459 0.09 -3.20 8.45
N HIS A 460 0.50 -4.37 7.98
CA HIS A 460 0.40 -4.83 6.59
C HIS A 460 -1.01 -5.33 6.23
N ILE A 461 -2.01 -4.43 6.20
CA ILE A 461 -3.43 -4.76 6.02
C ILE A 461 -4.07 -4.04 4.83
N TYR A 462 -5.22 -4.57 4.35
CA TYR A 462 -6.20 -3.82 3.58
C TYR A 462 -7.08 -2.99 4.51
N ILE A 463 -7.49 -1.79 4.07
CA ILE A 463 -8.41 -0.94 4.84
C ILE A 463 -9.82 -0.88 4.26
N HIS A 464 -10.16 -1.69 3.25
CA HIS A 464 -11.47 -1.69 2.59
C HIS A 464 -12.61 -2.05 3.55
N ASP A 465 -12.32 -2.84 4.56
CA ASP A 465 -13.25 -3.41 5.53
C ASP A 465 -13.02 -2.88 6.96
N LEU A 466 -12.31 -1.76 7.10
CA LEU A 466 -12.14 -1.09 8.38
C LEU A 466 -13.38 -0.28 8.78
N LYS A 467 -13.78 -0.40 10.04
CA LYS A 467 -14.71 0.55 10.64
C LYS A 467 -14.02 1.89 10.89
N GLY A 468 -14.80 2.97 10.91
CA GLY A 468 -14.29 4.31 11.24
C GLY A 468 -13.71 5.08 10.06
N ILE A 469 -13.43 4.43 8.92
CA ILE A 469 -13.08 5.09 7.67
C ILE A 469 -13.97 4.58 6.52
N ASP A 470 -14.68 5.47 5.86
CA ASP A 470 -15.50 5.12 4.69
C ASP A 470 -14.62 5.11 3.43
N PHE A 471 -13.70 4.15 3.38
CA PHE A 471 -12.76 3.99 2.27
C PHE A 471 -13.48 3.73 0.96
N ASN A 472 -14.59 2.97 0.99
CA ASN A 472 -15.38 2.67 -0.20
C ASN A 472 -16.00 3.93 -0.81
N ASP A 473 -16.50 4.86 0.01
CA ASP A 473 -17.04 6.15 -0.46
C ASP A 473 -15.95 7.01 -1.10
N ILE A 474 -14.80 7.11 -0.43
CA ILE A 474 -13.64 7.85 -0.96
C ILE A 474 -13.19 7.26 -2.30
N MET A 475 -13.08 5.95 -2.39
CA MET A 475 -12.65 5.27 -3.62
C MET A 475 -13.68 5.35 -4.72
N ASN A 476 -14.99 5.28 -4.40
CA ASN A 476 -16.02 5.47 -5.41
C ASN A 476 -15.95 6.88 -6.01
N ARG A 477 -15.76 7.91 -5.18
CA ARG A 477 -15.56 9.29 -5.63
C ARG A 477 -14.32 9.43 -6.52
N TRP A 478 -13.20 8.82 -6.10
CA TRP A 478 -11.93 8.80 -6.83
C TRP A 478 -12.03 8.08 -8.17
N LEU A 479 -12.57 6.86 -8.19
CA LEU A 479 -12.70 6.05 -9.40
C LEU A 479 -13.74 6.61 -10.36
N SER A 480 -14.83 7.20 -9.85
CA SER A 480 -15.84 7.89 -10.67
C SER A 480 -15.22 9.08 -11.42
N HIS A 481 -14.32 9.83 -10.77
CA HIS A 481 -13.60 10.92 -11.41
C HIS A 481 -12.69 10.43 -12.54
N TRP A 482 -11.77 9.48 -12.23
CA TRP A 482 -10.73 9.07 -13.17
C TRP A 482 -11.21 8.13 -14.29
N LEU A 483 -12.25 7.33 -14.04
CA LEU A 483 -12.68 6.29 -14.98
C LEU A 483 -13.98 6.64 -15.73
N TYR A 484 -14.83 7.50 -15.17
CA TYR A 484 -16.05 7.96 -15.78
C TYR A 484 -16.03 9.45 -16.17
N ASP A 485 -14.91 10.16 -15.92
CA ASP A 485 -14.76 11.61 -16.13
C ASP A 485 -15.82 12.44 -15.37
N ILE A 486 -16.28 11.96 -14.21
CA ILE A 486 -17.23 12.70 -13.39
C ILE A 486 -16.51 13.84 -12.70
N ASP A 487 -16.97 15.06 -12.98
CA ASP A 487 -16.50 16.26 -12.29
C ASP A 487 -17.14 16.35 -10.90
N ASN A 488 -16.43 15.87 -9.88
CA ASN A 488 -16.93 15.71 -8.51
C ASN A 488 -16.05 16.39 -7.45
N ASN A 489 -15.12 17.23 -7.85
CA ASN A 489 -14.17 17.94 -6.98
C ASN A 489 -13.39 17.04 -6.02
N VAL A 490 -13.19 15.76 -6.35
CA VAL A 490 -12.46 14.84 -5.45
C VAL A 490 -11.03 15.32 -5.15
N MET A 491 -10.43 16.05 -6.08
CA MET A 491 -9.07 16.58 -5.90
C MET A 491 -9.02 17.68 -4.82
N GLU A 492 -10.10 18.43 -4.64
CA GLU A 492 -10.24 19.53 -3.69
C GLU A 492 -10.90 19.09 -2.39
N ASP A 493 -11.98 18.31 -2.47
CA ASP A 493 -12.82 17.92 -1.32
C ASP A 493 -12.13 16.87 -0.42
N VAL A 494 -11.37 15.95 -0.99
CA VAL A 494 -10.56 15.00 -0.23
C VAL A 494 -9.18 15.60 0.01
N PRO A 495 -8.69 15.71 1.25
CA PRO A 495 -7.36 16.20 1.54
C PRO A 495 -6.26 15.46 0.76
N GLU A 496 -5.17 16.15 0.42
CA GLU A 496 -4.03 15.52 -0.28
C GLU A 496 -3.43 14.39 0.54
N VAL A 497 -3.36 14.57 1.86
CA VAL A 497 -2.96 13.54 2.81
C VAL A 497 -3.98 13.39 3.94
N LEU A 498 -4.21 12.17 4.36
CA LEU A 498 -4.98 11.80 5.54
C LEU A 498 -4.13 10.86 6.40
N ILE A 499 -3.71 11.32 7.56
CA ILE A 499 -2.85 10.56 8.45
C ILE A 499 -3.54 10.37 9.78
N GLN A 500 -3.78 9.11 10.15
CA GLN A 500 -4.43 8.76 11.41
C GLN A 500 -3.54 9.07 12.61
N ASP A 501 -4.07 9.79 13.57
CA ASP A 501 -3.36 10.12 14.82
C ASP A 501 -3.22 8.85 15.70
N ASN A 502 -2.03 8.62 16.25
CA ASN A 502 -1.78 7.47 17.13
C ASN A 502 -2.29 7.64 18.55
N LEU A 503 -2.61 8.86 18.99
CA LEU A 503 -3.17 9.15 20.31
C LEU A 503 -4.70 9.19 20.30
N ASP A 504 -5.29 9.49 19.14
CA ASP A 504 -6.74 9.54 18.91
C ASP A 504 -7.05 8.94 17.53
N ILE A 505 -7.43 7.68 17.49
CA ILE A 505 -7.67 6.91 16.27
C ILE A 505 -8.81 7.46 15.38
N TYR A 506 -9.66 8.35 15.92
CA TYR A 506 -10.73 9.02 15.16
C TYR A 506 -10.30 10.35 14.54
N LYS A 507 -9.10 10.82 14.88
CA LYS A 507 -8.54 12.06 14.38
C LYS A 507 -7.60 11.81 13.20
N TRP A 508 -7.70 12.66 12.18
CA TRP A 508 -6.90 12.61 10.97
C TRP A 508 -6.18 13.93 10.75
N HIS A 509 -4.89 13.86 10.48
CA HIS A 509 -4.07 15.00 10.09
C HIS A 509 -4.03 15.14 8.56
N THR A 510 -3.87 16.38 8.10
CA THR A 510 -3.81 16.72 6.67
C THR A 510 -2.46 17.29 6.24
N THR A 511 -1.46 17.18 7.10
CA THR A 511 -0.09 17.66 6.82
C THR A 511 0.90 16.51 6.98
N TYR A 512 1.85 16.43 6.07
CA TYR A 512 2.93 15.44 6.05
C TYR A 512 4.27 16.12 5.80
N ASP A 513 5.38 15.48 6.19
CA ASP A 513 6.76 15.91 5.98
C ASP A 513 7.09 17.24 6.69
N GLY A 514 7.39 17.13 7.98
CA GLY A 514 7.67 18.24 8.87
C GLY A 514 9.01 18.93 8.59
N ASN A 515 9.23 20.06 9.25
CA ASN A 515 10.50 20.77 9.20
C ASN A 515 11.58 20.00 9.95
N GLN A 516 12.78 19.90 9.37
CA GLN A 516 13.91 19.23 9.98
C GLN A 516 14.41 19.99 11.22
N VAL A 517 14.43 19.32 12.35
CA VAL A 517 14.97 19.80 13.62
C VAL A 517 16.16 18.95 14.03
N GLU A 518 17.30 19.58 14.31
CA GLU A 518 18.52 18.89 14.69
C GLU A 518 18.65 18.76 16.21
N TYR A 519 18.93 17.55 16.67
CA TYR A 519 19.31 17.22 18.03
C TYR A 519 20.76 16.76 18.08
N PHE A 520 21.41 16.99 19.20
CA PHE A 520 22.79 16.55 19.50
C PHE A 520 22.89 16.12 20.99
N ILE A 521 24.04 15.55 21.35
CA ILE A 521 24.32 15.11 22.73
C ILE A 521 25.05 16.20 23.47
N ASP A 522 24.56 16.62 24.63
CA ASP A 522 25.18 17.58 25.52
C ASP A 522 26.15 16.94 26.55
N ASN A 523 26.81 17.78 27.36
CA ASN A 523 27.72 17.34 28.41
C ASN A 523 27.03 16.50 29.52
N SER A 524 25.69 16.58 29.65
CA SER A 524 24.91 15.81 30.59
C SER A 524 24.42 14.46 30.01
N LYS A 525 24.83 14.10 28.78
CA LYS A 525 24.37 12.94 27.99
C LYS A 525 22.91 13.03 27.57
N LYS A 526 22.35 14.22 27.49
CA LYS A 526 20.98 14.42 27.02
C LYS A 526 20.95 14.62 25.50
N LEU A 527 19.92 14.14 24.88
CA LEU A 527 19.54 14.45 23.52
C LEU A 527 18.82 15.80 23.53
N THR A 528 19.42 16.84 22.98
CA THR A 528 18.95 18.22 23.11
C THR A 528 19.16 19.05 21.84
N ARG A 529 18.48 20.20 21.75
CA ARG A 529 18.62 21.18 20.67
C ARG A 529 19.49 22.37 21.05
N SER A 530 19.83 22.51 22.34
CA SER A 530 20.55 23.66 22.86
C SER A 530 21.52 23.23 23.95
N GLY A 531 22.60 24.03 24.17
CA GLY A 531 23.60 23.75 25.17
C GLY A 531 24.98 23.49 24.56
N GLU A 532 25.93 23.11 25.39
CA GLU A 532 27.27 22.73 24.95
C GLU A 532 27.29 21.24 24.55
N LYS A 533 27.86 20.95 23.38
CA LYS A 533 28.00 19.57 22.90
C LYS A 533 28.99 18.81 23.76
N SER A 534 28.68 17.54 24.01
CA SER A 534 29.58 16.60 24.68
C SER A 534 30.89 16.48 23.92
N ASP A 535 32.03 16.49 24.58
CA ASP A 535 33.36 16.24 24.01
C ASP A 535 33.88 14.81 24.27
N ARG A 536 33.02 13.94 24.81
CA ARG A 536 33.39 12.57 25.16
C ARG A 536 33.55 11.66 23.94
N GLU A 537 34.45 10.72 24.10
CA GLU A 537 34.57 9.54 23.28
C GLU A 537 34.03 8.34 24.08
N VAL A 538 33.10 7.58 23.51
CA VAL A 538 32.46 6.44 24.18
C VAL A 538 32.65 5.16 23.39
N ILE A 539 32.58 4.03 24.07
CA ILE A 539 32.70 2.69 23.45
C ILE A 539 31.32 2.12 23.18
N LEU A 540 31.16 1.56 21.99
CA LEU A 540 30.03 0.74 21.59
C LEU A 540 30.58 -0.61 21.09
N LYS A 541 30.02 -1.71 21.57
CA LYS A 541 30.38 -3.05 21.11
C LYS A 541 29.22 -3.68 20.35
N ASP A 542 29.46 -4.09 19.14
CA ASP A 542 28.54 -4.99 18.43
C ASP A 542 28.83 -6.42 18.88
N ASP A 543 28.26 -6.79 20.02
CA ASP A 543 28.40 -8.10 20.69
C ASP A 543 27.01 -8.64 21.02
N ILE A 544 26.40 -9.29 20.01
CA ILE A 544 25.04 -9.81 20.10
C ILE A 544 24.92 -10.84 21.23
N ASP A 545 25.96 -11.66 21.44
CA ASP A 545 25.92 -12.75 22.42
C ASP A 545 26.03 -12.23 23.88
N SER A 546 26.38 -10.96 24.08
CA SER A 546 26.33 -10.27 25.37
C SER A 546 24.96 -9.65 25.67
N THR A 547 24.05 -9.61 24.68
CA THR A 547 22.67 -9.10 24.85
C THR A 547 21.75 -10.22 25.33
N LYS A 548 20.48 -9.88 25.59
CA LYS A 548 19.45 -10.89 25.91
C LYS A 548 18.92 -11.65 24.68
N PHE A 549 19.48 -11.44 23.51
CA PHE A 549 19.06 -12.15 22.31
C PHE A 549 19.54 -13.60 22.31
N ASP A 550 18.61 -14.52 22.10
CA ASP A 550 18.87 -15.95 21.94
C ASP A 550 18.70 -16.31 20.45
N ARG A 551 19.80 -16.66 19.78
CA ARG A 551 19.82 -16.95 18.33
C ARG A 551 18.92 -18.14 17.94
N GLU A 552 18.72 -19.10 18.85
CA GLU A 552 17.87 -20.28 18.61
C GLU A 552 16.38 -19.95 18.81
N LYS A 553 16.06 -19.22 19.89
CA LYS A 553 14.68 -18.85 20.22
C LYS A 553 14.16 -17.66 19.45
N LYS A 554 15.05 -16.81 18.91
CA LYS A 554 14.72 -15.56 18.21
C LYS A 554 13.78 -14.68 19.05
N ASN A 555 14.13 -14.48 20.32
CA ASN A 555 13.33 -13.74 21.31
C ASN A 555 13.45 -12.22 21.14
N PHE A 556 12.97 -11.70 20.01
CA PHE A 556 13.12 -10.29 19.62
C PHE A 556 12.53 -9.32 20.65
N GLU A 557 11.40 -9.63 21.25
CA GLU A 557 10.76 -8.77 22.27
C GLU A 557 11.64 -8.57 23.51
N GLU A 558 12.28 -9.64 24.01
CA GLU A 558 13.19 -9.55 25.15
C GLU A 558 14.46 -8.76 24.79
N TRP A 559 14.95 -8.93 23.55
CA TRP A 559 16.06 -8.16 23.04
C TRP A 559 15.71 -6.67 22.89
N GLN A 560 14.53 -6.33 22.38
CA GLN A 560 14.08 -4.94 22.28
C GLN A 560 14.02 -4.28 23.67
N LYS A 561 13.45 -4.98 24.67
CA LYS A 561 13.44 -4.50 26.05
C LYS A 561 14.85 -4.30 26.61
N ASP A 562 15.78 -5.18 26.26
CA ASP A 562 17.19 -5.07 26.65
C ASP A 562 17.88 -3.87 25.99
N MET A 563 17.54 -3.54 24.75
CA MET A 563 18.10 -2.38 24.04
C MET A 563 17.53 -1.04 24.49
N ILE A 564 16.29 -1.00 25.00
CA ILE A 564 15.54 0.25 25.25
C ILE A 564 15.41 0.57 26.73
N LEU A 565 15.02 -0.39 27.56
CA LEU A 565 14.75 -0.17 28.97
C LEU A 565 16.04 -0.09 29.81
N ASP A 566 15.89 0.24 31.10
CA ASP A 566 16.99 0.38 32.07
C ASP A 566 18.06 1.38 31.58
N THR A 567 17.63 2.56 31.20
CA THR A 567 18.45 3.60 30.54
C THR A 567 19.61 4.12 31.39
N ASP A 568 19.53 3.98 32.72
CA ASP A 568 20.60 4.33 33.67
C ASP A 568 21.69 3.26 33.74
N GLU A 569 21.43 2.03 33.26
CA GLU A 569 22.44 0.99 33.24
C GLU A 569 23.40 1.14 32.06
N LYS A 570 24.67 1.22 32.36
CA LYS A 570 25.70 1.21 31.34
C LYS A 570 25.87 -0.20 30.77
N ARG A 571 25.55 -0.34 29.49
CA ARG A 571 25.76 -1.55 28.70
C ARG A 571 26.63 -1.21 27.50
N ASP A 572 27.73 -1.93 27.31
CA ASP A 572 28.70 -1.57 26.25
C ASP A 572 28.17 -1.86 24.83
N TYR A 573 27.07 -2.65 24.69
CA TYR A 573 26.47 -3.02 23.39
C TYR A 573 25.39 -2.02 22.91
N ARG A 574 25.13 -0.94 23.67
CA ARG A 574 24.20 0.12 23.27
C ARG A 574 24.65 1.49 23.82
N LEU A 575 24.30 2.57 23.10
CA LEU A 575 24.38 3.93 23.59
C LEU A 575 22.97 4.49 23.61
N VAL A 576 22.52 4.98 24.75
CA VAL A 576 21.17 5.50 24.97
C VAL A 576 21.22 6.98 25.32
N TYR A 577 20.43 7.77 24.61
CA TYR A 577 20.32 9.21 24.79
C TYR A 577 18.85 9.64 24.83
N LEU A 578 18.48 10.39 25.86
CA LEU A 578 17.12 10.79 26.16
C LEU A 578 16.97 12.31 26.08
N THR A 579 15.82 12.77 25.61
CA THR A 579 15.39 14.15 25.88
C THR A 579 14.98 14.31 27.35
N ASP A 580 14.78 15.54 27.79
CA ASP A 580 13.94 15.78 28.97
C ASP A 580 12.50 15.28 28.67
N GLU A 581 11.68 15.15 29.72
CA GLU A 581 10.25 14.89 29.53
C GLU A 581 9.63 15.99 28.68
N LEU A 582 8.86 15.58 27.68
CA LEU A 582 8.25 16.51 26.74
C LEU A 582 7.19 17.36 27.46
N GLU A 583 7.28 18.67 27.30
CA GLU A 583 6.29 19.61 27.85
C GLU A 583 4.97 19.62 27.07
N ASP A 584 5.04 19.27 25.77
CA ASP A 584 3.92 19.17 24.85
C ASP A 584 4.07 17.93 23.95
N ASP A 585 2.96 17.50 23.32
CA ASP A 585 2.98 16.44 22.33
C ASP A 585 3.91 16.82 21.17
N LEU A 586 4.74 15.87 20.72
CA LEU A 586 5.72 16.06 19.67
C LEU A 586 5.42 15.16 18.48
N ARG A 587 4.95 15.74 17.36
CA ARG A 587 4.67 14.96 16.15
C ARG A 587 5.88 14.93 15.22
N VAL A 588 6.40 13.72 15.00
CA VAL A 588 7.43 13.37 14.01
C VAL A 588 6.73 12.94 12.73
N SER A 589 7.09 13.53 11.57
CA SER A 589 6.41 13.22 10.30
C SER A 589 7.38 13.36 9.13
N GLY A 590 7.82 12.25 8.55
CA GLY A 590 8.72 12.21 7.39
C GLY A 590 10.06 11.51 7.65
N ASP A 591 11.12 11.96 6.95
CA ASP A 591 12.48 11.37 6.96
C ASP A 591 13.29 11.72 8.21
N ILE A 592 13.82 10.70 8.87
CA ILE A 592 14.72 10.82 10.01
C ILE A 592 16.13 10.45 9.57
N THR A 593 17.12 11.25 9.97
CA THR A 593 18.54 11.03 9.60
C THR A 593 19.42 11.01 10.83
N VAL A 594 20.33 10.03 10.89
CA VAL A 594 21.40 9.93 11.88
C VAL A 594 22.73 10.20 11.23
N GLU A 595 23.56 11.04 11.88
CA GLU A 595 24.94 11.32 11.53
C GLU A 595 25.84 11.06 12.73
N ILE A 596 26.94 10.32 12.55
CA ILE A 596 27.83 9.90 13.64
C ILE A 596 29.26 9.71 13.12
N GLU A 597 30.28 10.18 13.89
CA GLU A 597 31.67 9.81 13.66
C GLU A 597 32.09 8.67 14.58
N ALA A 598 32.57 7.59 13.99
CA ALA A 598 33.09 6.45 14.73
C ALA A 598 34.36 5.88 14.11
N ALA A 599 35.24 5.36 14.96
CA ALA A 599 36.37 4.52 14.60
C ALA A 599 36.12 3.09 15.09
N THR A 600 36.62 2.08 14.40
CA THR A 600 36.45 0.68 14.78
C THR A 600 37.76 -0.09 14.73
N ASP A 601 37.82 -1.19 15.49
CA ASP A 601 38.91 -2.17 15.46
C ASP A 601 38.78 -3.20 14.32
N SER A 602 37.75 -3.06 13.50
CA SER A 602 37.42 -3.96 12.39
C SER A 602 37.46 -3.21 11.04
N GLU A 603 37.60 -3.95 9.95
CA GLU A 603 37.59 -3.43 8.58
C GLU A 603 36.17 -3.40 8.00
N THR A 604 35.21 -3.95 8.73
CA THR A 604 33.76 -3.94 8.39
C THR A 604 32.94 -3.96 9.66
N GLY A 605 31.65 -3.63 9.57
CA GLY A 605 30.73 -3.66 10.70
C GLY A 605 29.39 -3.02 10.36
N ILE A 606 28.48 -3.02 11.32
CA ILE A 606 27.14 -2.46 11.22
C ILE A 606 27.01 -1.34 12.27
N LEU A 607 26.41 -0.24 11.88
CA LEU A 607 25.90 0.77 12.79
C LEU A 607 24.40 0.91 12.58
N SER A 608 23.63 0.87 13.64
CA SER A 608 22.17 0.99 13.62
C SER A 608 21.69 2.04 14.61
N ALA A 609 20.48 2.50 14.40
CA ALA A 609 19.78 3.40 15.31
C ALA A 609 18.30 3.02 15.43
N MET A 610 17.75 3.22 16.64
CA MET A 610 16.32 3.17 16.91
C MET A 610 15.90 4.52 17.48
N LEU A 611 14.77 5.03 16.98
CA LEU A 611 14.08 6.17 17.59
C LEU A 611 12.86 5.63 18.33
N VAL A 612 12.72 6.01 19.60
CA VAL A 612 11.77 5.40 20.52
C VAL A 612 10.95 6.46 21.22
N ASP A 613 9.66 6.22 21.35
CA ASP A 613 8.78 6.86 22.33
C ASP A 613 8.90 6.07 23.64
N LEU A 614 9.64 6.61 24.61
CA LEU A 614 9.83 6.03 25.93
C LEU A 614 8.82 6.63 26.90
N GLY A 615 7.82 5.83 27.28
CA GLY A 615 6.75 6.19 28.20
C GLY A 615 5.68 5.12 28.20
N GLU A 616 5.07 4.89 29.35
CA GLU A 616 4.00 3.91 29.49
C GLU A 616 2.71 4.45 28.88
N ASP A 617 2.22 3.81 27.82
CA ASP A 617 0.98 4.18 27.17
C ASP A 617 0.31 2.98 26.49
N ARG A 618 -1.00 3.13 26.23
CA ARG A 618 -1.78 2.21 25.42
C ARG A 618 -1.72 2.65 23.97
N ARG A 619 -1.26 1.77 23.11
CA ARG A 619 -0.96 2.09 21.69
C ARG A 619 -2.15 1.79 20.80
N ALA A 620 -2.23 2.50 19.67
CA ALA A 620 -3.19 2.19 18.63
C ALA A 620 -2.81 0.88 17.92
N THR A 621 -3.79 0.04 17.66
CA THR A 621 -3.64 -1.24 16.94
C THR A 621 -4.90 -1.58 16.16
N VAL A 622 -4.91 -2.71 15.47
CA VAL A 622 -6.06 -3.21 14.72
C VAL A 622 -6.56 -4.50 15.36
N GLU A 623 -7.84 -4.56 15.70
CA GLU A 623 -8.52 -5.81 16.06
C GLU A 623 -9.30 -6.36 14.85
N GLN A 624 -9.22 -7.68 14.65
CA GLN A 624 -10.04 -8.39 13.69
C GLN A 624 -11.26 -8.98 14.41
N TYR A 625 -12.42 -8.72 13.82
CA TYR A 625 -13.68 -9.30 14.28
C TYR A 625 -14.19 -10.31 13.26
N LYS A 626 -14.48 -11.51 13.69
CA LYS A 626 -15.32 -12.44 12.91
C LYS A 626 -16.77 -12.10 13.20
N THR A 627 -17.34 -11.19 12.45
CA THR A 627 -18.77 -10.95 12.52
C THR A 627 -19.47 -11.93 11.59
N GLY A 628 -20.44 -12.68 12.11
CA GLY A 628 -21.37 -13.44 11.28
C GLY A 628 -22.37 -12.52 10.55
N GLU A 629 -22.22 -11.21 10.65
CA GLU A 629 -23.06 -10.19 10.07
C GLU A 629 -22.48 -9.68 8.76
N LYS A 630 -23.35 -9.31 7.83
CA LYS A 630 -22.95 -8.70 6.56
C LYS A 630 -22.32 -7.34 6.82
N ASN A 631 -21.17 -7.09 6.22
CA ASN A 631 -20.54 -5.78 6.29
C ASN A 631 -21.47 -4.71 5.71
N ILE A 632 -21.88 -3.77 6.52
CA ILE A 632 -22.80 -2.69 6.15
C ILE A 632 -22.26 -1.77 5.06
N TYR A 633 -20.93 -1.66 4.94
CA TYR A 633 -20.28 -0.82 3.93
C TYR A 633 -20.30 -1.45 2.53
N LEU A 634 -20.51 -2.74 2.43
CA LEU A 634 -20.52 -3.48 1.16
C LEU A 634 -21.93 -3.78 0.67
N GLY A 635 -22.93 -3.26 1.37
CA GLY A 635 -24.32 -3.42 1.03
C GLY A 635 -24.91 -4.77 1.40
N LYS A 636 -26.24 -4.88 1.17
CA LYS A 636 -27.08 -6.06 1.44
C LYS A 636 -26.52 -7.38 0.90
N ASN A 637 -25.66 -7.27 -0.08
CA ASN A 637 -25.10 -8.36 -0.86
C ASN A 637 -23.59 -8.56 -0.65
N GLY A 638 -22.98 -7.81 0.26
CA GLY A 638 -21.58 -8.01 0.64
C GLY A 638 -21.33 -9.41 1.19
N GLY A 639 -20.23 -10.02 0.80
CA GLY A 639 -19.84 -11.34 1.30
C GLY A 639 -19.51 -11.33 2.81
N TYR A 640 -19.30 -12.51 3.38
CA TYR A 640 -18.70 -12.61 4.71
C TYR A 640 -17.25 -12.15 4.63
N MET A 641 -16.90 -11.10 5.39
CA MET A 641 -15.55 -10.61 5.52
C MET A 641 -15.18 -10.51 7.00
N GLU A 642 -13.89 -10.63 7.31
CA GLU A 642 -13.37 -10.28 8.61
C GLU A 642 -13.41 -8.76 8.71
N GLU A 643 -14.25 -8.23 9.58
CA GLU A 643 -14.23 -6.81 9.89
C GLU A 643 -13.02 -6.50 10.75
N LYS A 644 -12.36 -5.40 10.45
CA LYS A 644 -11.25 -4.84 11.23
C LYS A 644 -11.68 -3.51 11.83
N ASP A 645 -11.13 -3.16 12.98
CA ASP A 645 -11.33 -1.86 13.59
C ASP A 645 -10.03 -1.37 14.23
N PHE A 646 -9.83 -0.07 14.21
CA PHE A 646 -8.76 0.52 14.99
C PHE A 646 -9.20 0.63 16.44
N VAL A 647 -8.35 0.17 17.33
CA VAL A 647 -8.59 0.20 18.76
C VAL A 647 -7.35 0.68 19.52
N ILE A 648 -7.54 1.10 20.75
CA ILE A 648 -6.42 1.33 21.67
C ILE A 648 -6.20 0.03 22.46
N GLU A 649 -4.98 -0.45 22.52
CA GLU A 649 -4.59 -1.66 23.26
C GLU A 649 -5.07 -1.62 24.71
N LYS A 650 -5.46 -2.77 25.26
CA LYS A 650 -5.95 -2.88 26.63
C LYS A 650 -4.84 -2.72 27.66
N ASP A 651 -3.68 -3.29 27.35
CA ASP A 651 -2.51 -3.28 28.23
C ASP A 651 -1.52 -2.20 27.76
N PRO A 652 -0.96 -1.41 28.68
CA PRO A 652 0.04 -0.42 28.33
C PRO A 652 1.38 -1.09 28.01
N SER A 653 2.13 -0.48 27.11
CA SER A 653 3.52 -0.83 26.84
C SER A 653 4.46 0.29 27.27
N PRO A 654 5.67 -0.03 27.79
CA PRO A 654 6.58 0.98 28.33
C PRO A 654 7.29 1.81 27.26
N PHE A 655 7.25 1.39 26.01
CA PHE A 655 7.87 2.08 24.88
C PHE A 655 7.22 1.70 23.56
N LYS A 656 7.51 2.50 22.52
CA LYS A 656 7.25 2.18 21.10
C LYS A 656 8.46 2.56 20.26
N ILE A 657 9.00 1.59 19.51
CA ILE A 657 9.97 1.87 18.46
C ILE A 657 9.21 2.51 17.30
N ILE A 658 9.52 3.77 17.00
CA ILE A 658 8.83 4.54 15.95
C ILE A 658 9.61 4.58 14.63
N SER A 659 10.93 4.36 14.68
CA SER A 659 11.75 4.25 13.48
C SER A 659 13.04 3.48 13.75
N ARG A 660 13.59 2.87 12.70
CA ARG A 660 14.87 2.14 12.69
C ARG A 660 15.66 2.46 11.43
N GLY A 661 16.99 2.40 11.52
CA GLY A 661 17.88 2.53 10.36
C GLY A 661 19.22 1.87 10.62
N SER A 662 19.88 1.39 9.56
CA SER A 662 21.16 0.70 9.64
C SER A 662 22.06 1.01 8.44
N ILE A 663 23.37 0.87 8.62
CA ILE A 663 24.37 1.04 7.55
C ILE A 663 25.52 0.04 7.72
N ASN A 664 25.97 -0.54 6.61
CA ASN A 664 27.30 -1.16 6.55
C ASN A 664 28.35 -0.04 6.51
N ILE A 665 29.30 -0.05 7.43
CA ILE A 665 30.30 1.03 7.54
C ILE A 665 31.20 1.17 6.30
N GLN A 666 31.29 0.14 5.45
CA GLN A 666 31.98 0.23 4.17
C GLN A 666 31.17 1.02 3.11
N ASN A 667 29.86 1.20 3.33
CA ASN A 667 28.97 1.95 2.42
C ASN A 667 28.74 3.41 2.85
N ARG A 668 29.68 3.99 3.60
CA ARG A 668 29.56 5.36 4.15
C ARG A 668 29.40 6.48 3.11
N GLU A 669 29.78 6.22 1.85
CA GLU A 669 29.69 7.20 0.77
C GLU A 669 28.42 7.06 -0.06
N ASN A 670 28.01 5.79 -0.31
CA ASN A 670 26.81 5.48 -1.07
C ASN A 670 26.43 3.98 -0.92
N ASN A 671 25.29 3.58 -1.46
CA ASN A 671 24.77 2.22 -1.34
C ASN A 671 25.25 1.23 -2.43
N TYR A 672 26.08 1.66 -3.37
CA TYR A 672 26.55 0.84 -4.49
C TYR A 672 28.06 0.61 -4.55
N CYS A 673 28.82 1.25 -3.67
CA CYS A 673 30.29 1.19 -3.69
C CYS A 673 30.85 1.06 -2.28
N LYS A 674 31.59 -0.01 -2.00
CA LYS A 674 32.28 -0.19 -0.72
C LYS A 674 33.63 0.50 -0.73
N LYS A 675 33.97 1.06 0.41
CA LYS A 675 35.27 1.67 0.71
C LYS A 675 35.91 1.01 1.90
N SER A 676 37.19 0.75 1.82
CA SER A 676 37.97 0.16 2.92
C SER A 676 37.86 1.03 4.18
N VAL A 677 37.88 0.40 5.33
CA VAL A 677 37.87 1.02 6.65
C VAL A 677 39.19 0.72 7.31
N GLU A 678 39.96 1.77 7.59
CA GLU A 678 41.19 1.65 8.35
C GLU A 678 40.89 1.57 9.85
N LYS A 679 41.45 0.57 10.53
CA LYS A 679 41.24 0.39 11.97
C LYS A 679 41.68 1.63 12.73
N ASP A 680 40.94 1.95 13.78
CA ASP A 680 41.19 3.08 14.68
C ASP A 680 41.11 4.49 14.03
N ARG A 681 40.73 4.59 12.76
CA ARG A 681 40.48 5.85 12.07
C ARG A 681 39.01 6.23 12.16
N PHE A 682 38.73 7.48 12.52
CA PHE A 682 37.36 8.00 12.53
C PHE A 682 36.86 8.31 11.14
N TYR A 683 35.64 7.85 10.85
CA TYR A 683 34.87 8.14 9.66
C TYR A 683 33.51 8.68 10.05
N LYS A 684 32.96 9.51 9.19
CA LYS A 684 31.60 10.00 9.30
C LYS A 684 30.66 9.01 8.61
N TYR A 685 29.60 8.62 9.32
CA TYR A 685 28.52 7.78 8.82
C TYR A 685 27.22 8.57 8.85
N THR A 686 26.48 8.53 7.75
CA THR A 686 25.16 9.16 7.63
C THR A 686 24.20 8.17 7.03
N PHE A 687 23.07 7.93 7.68
CA PHE A 687 22.05 7.03 7.18
C PHE A 687 20.65 7.47 7.59
N ASN A 688 19.69 7.19 6.72
CA ASN A 688 18.28 7.44 6.99
C ASN A 688 17.67 6.28 7.77
N MET A 689 16.74 6.62 8.64
CA MET A 689 15.85 5.68 9.28
C MET A 689 14.57 5.58 8.46
N VAL A 690 13.71 4.60 8.76
CA VAL A 690 12.41 4.44 8.09
C VAL A 690 11.55 5.68 8.35
N PRO A 691 11.01 6.35 7.33
CA PRO A 691 10.09 7.47 7.52
C PRO A 691 8.85 7.06 8.30
N THR A 692 8.35 7.96 9.13
CA THR A 692 7.19 7.67 9.99
C THR A 692 6.27 8.88 10.12
N ASP A 693 5.09 8.67 10.72
CA ASP A 693 4.26 9.72 11.29
C ASP A 693 3.78 9.25 12.66
N TYR A 694 4.27 9.88 13.70
CA TYR A 694 4.01 9.47 15.06
C TYR A 694 4.07 10.65 16.03
N THR A 695 3.10 10.74 16.93
CA THR A 695 3.06 11.73 18.00
C THR A 695 3.56 11.11 19.29
N ILE A 696 4.72 11.57 19.78
CA ILE A 696 5.21 11.26 21.13
C ILE A 696 4.43 12.13 22.11
N ARG A 697 3.81 11.48 23.10
CA ARG A 697 2.92 12.15 24.06
C ARG A 697 3.71 13.04 25.01
N LYS A 698 3.11 14.16 25.42
CA LYS A 698 3.54 14.96 26.57
C LYS A 698 3.82 14.08 27.81
N GLY A 699 4.92 14.35 28.51
CA GLY A 699 5.39 13.59 29.66
C GLY A 699 6.23 12.34 29.31
N HIS A 700 6.25 11.92 28.04
CA HIS A 700 7.19 10.91 27.55
C HIS A 700 8.53 11.52 27.19
N ARG A 701 9.49 10.68 26.82
CA ARG A 701 10.82 11.09 26.33
C ARG A 701 11.03 10.53 24.93
N MET A 702 11.63 11.32 24.08
CA MET A 702 12.21 10.82 22.85
C MET A 702 13.57 10.20 23.16
N GLU A 703 13.74 8.93 22.80
CA GLU A 703 14.95 8.16 23.02
C GLU A 703 15.62 7.83 21.71
N LEU A 704 16.93 8.04 21.63
CA LEU A 704 17.80 7.56 20.55
C LEU A 704 18.70 6.45 21.09
N VAL A 705 18.57 5.26 20.53
CA VAL A 705 19.46 4.13 20.80
C VAL A 705 20.38 3.96 19.61
N ILE A 706 21.72 4.00 19.85
CA ILE A 706 22.73 3.63 18.87
C ILE A 706 23.27 2.25 19.24
N LEU A 707 23.34 1.37 18.28
CA LEU A 707 23.78 -0.01 18.45
C LEU A 707 24.57 -0.46 17.21
N GLY A 708 25.17 -1.65 17.29
CA GLY A 708 25.74 -2.34 16.14
C GLY A 708 24.65 -2.96 15.28
N SER A 709 24.57 -4.27 15.27
CA SER A 709 23.59 -5.02 14.49
C SER A 709 22.19 -4.93 15.12
N ASP A 710 21.18 -4.55 14.33
CA ASP A 710 19.77 -4.75 14.67
C ASP A 710 19.39 -6.20 14.35
N VAL A 711 19.33 -7.05 15.38
CA VAL A 711 19.17 -8.50 15.21
C VAL A 711 17.85 -8.90 14.54
N GLU A 712 16.85 -8.03 14.56
CA GLU A 712 15.55 -8.25 13.93
C GLU A 712 15.55 -7.92 12.42
N ILE A 713 16.39 -6.96 12.02
CA ILE A 713 16.35 -6.38 10.68
C ILE A 713 17.59 -6.75 9.85
N THR A 714 18.80 -6.76 10.47
CA THR A 714 20.07 -6.97 9.74
C THR A 714 20.57 -8.41 9.88
N THR A 715 21.65 -8.74 9.15
CA THR A 715 22.46 -9.93 9.44
C THR A 715 23.02 -9.83 10.87
N ARG A 716 23.31 -11.00 11.47
CA ARG A 716 23.75 -11.15 12.87
C ARG A 716 25.16 -11.69 12.95
N PRO A 717 26.20 -10.84 12.85
CA PRO A 717 27.58 -11.25 12.95
C PRO A 717 27.86 -12.01 14.25
N LYS A 718 28.82 -12.96 14.18
CA LYS A 718 29.35 -13.66 15.35
C LYS A 718 30.60 -12.99 15.89
N LYS A 719 31.31 -12.27 15.01
CA LYS A 719 32.49 -11.53 15.38
C LYS A 719 32.11 -10.24 16.08
N VAL A 720 32.66 -10.03 17.28
CA VAL A 720 32.51 -8.76 18.01
C VAL A 720 33.27 -7.65 17.29
N THR A 721 32.61 -6.50 17.14
CA THR A 721 33.21 -5.27 16.61
C THR A 721 33.14 -4.17 17.66
N ASN A 722 34.28 -3.54 17.98
CA ASN A 722 34.31 -2.43 18.91
C ASN A 722 34.39 -1.08 18.17
N TYR A 723 33.52 -0.17 18.54
CA TYR A 723 33.50 1.20 18.03
C TYR A 723 33.88 2.19 19.12
N ARG A 724 34.69 3.19 18.75
CA ARG A 724 34.88 4.43 19.51
C ARG A 724 34.05 5.50 18.84
N VAL A 725 33.12 6.08 19.56
CA VAL A 725 32.12 7.03 19.02
C VAL A 725 32.39 8.41 19.64
N LYS A 726 32.49 9.44 18.81
CA LYS A 726 32.55 10.85 19.26
C LYS A 726 31.14 11.38 19.49
N GLU A 727 30.74 11.57 20.72
CA GLU A 727 29.40 12.08 21.05
C GLU A 727 29.12 13.46 20.44
N ASN A 728 30.12 14.32 20.33
CA ASN A 728 30.00 15.67 19.74
C ASN A 728 29.65 15.64 18.23
N SER A 729 29.88 14.54 17.57
CA SER A 729 29.57 14.36 16.15
C SER A 729 28.14 13.87 15.91
N LEU A 730 27.51 13.25 16.93
CA LEU A 730 26.18 12.69 16.78
C LEU A 730 25.16 13.78 16.50
N ARG A 731 24.41 13.61 15.41
CA ARG A 731 23.27 14.44 15.02
C ARG A 731 22.10 13.53 14.69
N LEU A 732 20.98 13.86 15.29
CA LEU A 732 19.69 13.29 14.92
C LEU A 732 18.84 14.40 14.31
N ARG A 733 18.48 14.26 13.03
CA ARG A 733 17.56 15.17 12.36
C ARG A 733 16.19 14.52 12.30
N VAL A 734 15.23 15.20 12.88
CA VAL A 734 13.83 14.71 13.02
C VAL A 734 12.90 15.69 12.32
N PRO A 735 12.06 15.23 11.39
CA PRO A 735 11.06 16.07 10.76
C PRO A 735 9.89 16.31 11.73
N MET A 736 9.69 17.54 12.16
CA MET A 736 8.67 17.89 13.15
C MET A 736 7.59 18.77 12.55
N ILE A 737 6.34 18.44 12.86
CA ILE A 737 5.21 19.34 12.66
C ILE A 737 5.11 20.22 13.91
N ILE A 738 5.52 21.46 13.77
CA ILE A 738 5.44 22.48 14.85
C ILE A 738 4.07 23.15 14.73
N LYS A 739 3.30 23.16 15.84
CA LYS A 739 2.00 23.84 15.92
C LYS A 739 2.13 25.36 15.86
#